data_c328af09c356d4aaf4e316695df3a75c
#
_entry.id   c328af09c356d4aaf4e316695df3a75c
#
_cell.length_a   1.000
_cell.length_b   1.000
_cell.length_c   1.000
_cell.angle_alpha   90.00
_cell.angle_beta   90.00
_cell.angle_gamma   90.00
#
_symmetry.space_group_name_H-M   'P 1'
#
loop_
_entity.id
_entity.type
_entity.pdbx_description
1 polymer ?
#
loop_
_entity_poly.entity_id
_entity_poly.type
_entity_poly.pdbx_seq_one_letter_code
_entity_poly.pdbx_strand_id
1 'polypeptide(L)'
;MRGLISTLLGGRLQVILIVSFSLVAALTVGLNAWVISRVVNQYLADTQSERVARDMDLANAFYQLKLDEIAAVGQRMVHDPGVIQNLPAAFDGNHEAVEIIDQEISRKITVPSLGGTHLIAVLDAEGNIVVARVLSAQGQLSPLITQGDWGDLPIVQDALTRLEGQEATEVIPASLLAQVGLDEQAHITLKDTPKAAPEPYDPREGTAGLALTGIYPIFDEDSQAIGAVLVAYLFNNDFTLVDRIKEFAGVDTVTIFFGDLRVSTNVPDEQGERAVGTRVSQEVHDIVLVQGQEYKGEAFVVKEAFITRYEPLRDHLGQVVGSLYVGARLSSFVRLLHTLNNRVTLIALFSVILAAIIAIPTARWITRPIQELVEANRRLAKGDMAVQVQTYGSGELAVLGRSFNSLVSTLDRTQQELLRKEKLASMGQLAAGIAHEINNPLGTILLFSDMMYKETPEDDSRRKDLKMIINEATRCKRIVADLLIFSRQQEVLAVKTNMQVLIEQVIEEVRHQPSYEGVKIQSQFSPDLPLIQSDPNQLKQVFINLLNNAADAVKDSGTITIATRPLNGQWVEIKVSDTGCGIPDEDLRQIFTPFFTTKGLGGGTGIGLSIVYGIIKMHRGQISVQSQVGDGTTFTIELPVELPERLVSPNGTASDMIG
;
A
#
# COMPACT_ATOMS: atom_id res chain seq x y z
N MET A 1 -0.62 20.65 20.18
CA MET A 1 -0.55 19.42 19.35
C MET A 1 -0.01 18.19 20.12
N ARG A 2 1.12 18.23 20.83
CA ARG A 2 1.63 17.08 21.62
C ARG A 2 0.67 16.56 22.69
N GLY A 3 -0.09 17.43 23.39
CA GLY A 3 -1.03 17.04 24.43
C GLY A 3 -2.31 16.37 23.93
N LEU A 4 -2.82 16.73 22.73
CA LEU A 4 -3.99 16.11 22.12
C LEU A 4 -3.67 14.71 21.56
N ILE A 5 -2.44 14.53 21.08
CA ILE A 5 -1.96 13.25 20.56
C ILE A 5 -1.77 12.24 21.69
N SER A 6 -1.29 12.66 22.87
CA SER A 6 -1.10 11.75 24.02
C SER A 6 -2.41 11.31 24.68
N THR A 7 -3.47 12.10 24.63
CA THR A 7 -4.81 11.75 25.16
C THR A 7 -5.63 10.90 24.17
N LEU A 8 -5.52 11.14 22.88
CA LEU A 8 -6.17 10.32 21.82
C LEU A 8 -5.45 8.98 21.58
N LEU A 9 -4.13 8.96 21.76
CA LEU A 9 -3.30 7.76 21.60
C LEU A 9 -3.13 6.96 22.89
N GLY A 10 -3.98 7.15 23.89
CA GLY A 10 -3.94 6.45 25.17
C GLY A 10 -3.65 4.96 25.09
N GLY A 11 -2.44 4.61 24.69
CA GLY A 11 -1.78 3.33 24.87
C GLY A 11 -2.34 2.12 24.13
N ARG A 12 -3.39 2.24 23.33
CA ARG A 12 -3.93 1.09 22.59
C ARG A 12 -3.35 1.03 21.18
N LEU A 13 -2.51 0.06 20.91
CA LEU A 13 -1.90 -0.25 19.61
C LEU A 13 -2.92 -0.18 18.45
N GLN A 14 -4.16 -0.60 18.70
CA GLN A 14 -5.26 -0.54 17.74
C GLN A 14 -5.54 0.88 17.24
N VAL A 15 -5.61 1.86 18.15
CA VAL A 15 -5.88 3.26 17.80
C VAL A 15 -4.73 3.84 17.00
N ILE A 16 -3.49 3.53 17.38
CA ILE A 16 -2.30 3.98 16.65
C ILE A 16 -2.31 3.46 15.21
N LEU A 17 -2.60 2.19 15.02
CA LEU A 17 -2.66 1.58 13.69
C LEU A 17 -3.78 2.19 12.83
N ILE A 18 -4.99 2.34 13.37
CA ILE A 18 -6.11 2.96 12.64
C ILE A 18 -5.76 4.38 12.21
N VAL A 19 -5.26 5.20 13.15
CA VAL A 19 -4.89 6.60 12.85
C VAL A 19 -3.75 6.67 11.83
N SER A 20 -2.72 5.83 11.98
CA SER A 20 -1.58 5.81 11.06
C SER A 20 -1.99 5.39 9.64
N PHE A 21 -2.76 4.32 9.48
CA PHE A 21 -3.25 3.88 8.17
C PHE A 21 -4.18 4.90 7.53
N SER A 22 -5.10 5.48 8.32
CA SER A 22 -6.01 6.52 7.83
C SER A 22 -5.26 7.79 7.44
N LEU A 23 -4.25 8.20 8.21
CA LEU A 23 -3.43 9.36 7.92
C LEU A 23 -2.61 9.18 6.64
N VAL A 24 -1.94 8.03 6.49
CA VAL A 24 -1.15 7.73 5.28
C VAL A 24 -2.06 7.70 4.05
N ALA A 25 -3.22 7.04 4.16
CA ALA A 25 -4.19 7.02 3.07
C ALA A 25 -4.69 8.42 2.72
N ALA A 26 -5.06 9.23 3.71
CA ALA A 26 -5.52 10.60 3.50
C ALA A 26 -4.45 11.49 2.86
N LEU A 27 -3.19 11.40 3.31
CA LEU A 27 -2.08 12.14 2.72
C LEU A 27 -1.81 11.71 1.27
N THR A 28 -1.76 10.41 1.02
CA THR A 28 -1.50 9.87 -0.32
C THR A 28 -2.62 10.25 -1.30
N VAL A 29 -3.87 10.06 -0.90
CA VAL A 29 -5.04 10.41 -1.72
C VAL A 29 -5.15 11.92 -1.91
N GLY A 30 -4.93 12.71 -0.85
CA GLY A 30 -4.95 14.16 -0.91
C GLY A 30 -3.86 14.74 -1.83
N LEU A 31 -2.64 14.21 -1.74
CA LEU A 31 -1.54 14.60 -2.62
C LEU A 31 -1.84 14.26 -4.09
N ASN A 32 -2.31 13.04 -4.36
CA ASN A 32 -2.68 12.64 -5.71
C ASN A 32 -3.83 13.50 -6.27
N ALA A 33 -4.86 13.77 -5.49
CA ALA A 33 -5.96 14.63 -5.91
C ALA A 33 -5.48 16.07 -6.22
N TRP A 34 -4.58 16.61 -5.40
CA TRP A 34 -3.99 17.92 -5.63
C TRP A 34 -3.12 17.95 -6.91
N VAL A 35 -2.27 16.94 -7.12
CA VAL A 35 -1.44 16.81 -8.33
C VAL A 35 -2.31 16.71 -9.58
N ILE A 36 -3.31 15.82 -9.57
CA ILE A 36 -4.23 15.63 -10.69
C ILE A 36 -4.98 16.94 -11.00
N SER A 37 -5.55 17.59 -9.97
CA SER A 37 -6.24 18.87 -10.16
C SER A 37 -5.32 19.92 -10.75
N ARG A 38 -4.08 20.05 -10.27
CA ARG A 38 -3.11 21.01 -10.80
C ARG A 38 -2.73 20.73 -12.25
N VAL A 39 -2.42 19.47 -12.57
CA VAL A 39 -2.04 19.05 -13.94
C VAL A 39 -3.19 19.26 -14.91
N VAL A 40 -4.41 18.86 -14.51
CA VAL A 40 -5.61 19.02 -15.35
C VAL A 40 -5.89 20.51 -15.59
N ASN A 41 -5.85 21.34 -14.54
CA ASN A 41 -6.10 22.78 -14.69
C ASN A 41 -5.08 23.43 -15.63
N GLN A 42 -3.80 23.11 -15.48
CA GLN A 42 -2.73 23.63 -16.34
C GLN A 42 -2.89 23.15 -17.78
N TYR A 43 -3.06 21.85 -18.00
CA TYR A 43 -3.23 21.26 -19.34
C TYR A 43 -4.42 21.86 -20.08
N LEU A 44 -5.54 22.05 -19.38
CA LEU A 44 -6.73 22.63 -19.98
C LEU A 44 -6.54 24.12 -20.30
N ALA A 45 -5.83 24.88 -19.46
CA ALA A 45 -5.50 26.29 -19.74
C ALA A 45 -4.60 26.42 -20.98
N ASP A 46 -3.55 25.60 -21.06
CA ASP A 46 -2.64 25.57 -22.22
C ASP A 46 -3.38 25.18 -23.51
N THR A 47 -4.24 24.17 -23.44
CA THR A 47 -5.05 23.72 -24.59
C THR A 47 -6.01 24.81 -25.09
N GLN A 48 -6.61 25.60 -24.19
CA GLN A 48 -7.48 26.70 -24.60
C GLN A 48 -6.67 27.85 -25.22
N SER A 49 -5.50 28.16 -24.71
CA SER A 49 -4.59 29.15 -25.30
C SER A 49 -4.15 28.77 -26.71
N GLU A 50 -3.80 27.50 -26.92
CA GLU A 50 -3.47 26.97 -28.26
C GLU A 50 -4.67 26.98 -29.21
N ARG A 51 -5.87 26.69 -28.68
CA ARG A 51 -7.11 26.81 -29.49
C ARG A 51 -7.32 28.23 -29.99
N VAL A 52 -7.25 29.23 -29.10
CA VAL A 52 -7.42 30.64 -29.47
C VAL A 52 -6.31 31.08 -30.44
N ALA A 53 -5.09 30.55 -30.32
CA ALA A 53 -4.05 30.82 -31.29
C ALA A 53 -4.41 30.31 -32.71
N ARG A 54 -4.86 29.07 -32.82
CA ARG A 54 -5.34 28.51 -34.09
C ARG A 54 -6.55 29.25 -34.64
N ASP A 55 -7.47 29.63 -33.77
CA ASP A 55 -8.64 30.41 -34.14
C ASP A 55 -8.23 31.80 -34.74
N MET A 56 -7.16 32.43 -34.20
CA MET A 56 -6.61 33.64 -34.78
C MET A 56 -5.95 33.42 -36.14
N ASP A 57 -5.14 32.35 -36.27
CA ASP A 57 -4.52 32.02 -37.56
C ASP A 57 -5.59 31.78 -38.66
N LEU A 58 -6.69 31.13 -38.31
CA LEU A 58 -7.83 30.95 -39.21
C LEU A 58 -8.53 32.28 -39.51
N ALA A 59 -8.78 33.11 -38.51
CA ALA A 59 -9.39 34.44 -38.72
C ALA A 59 -8.52 35.29 -39.63
N ASN A 60 -7.21 35.29 -39.45
CA ASN A 60 -6.26 35.96 -40.34
C ASN A 60 -6.29 35.42 -41.76
N ALA A 61 -6.38 34.10 -41.92
CA ALA A 61 -6.48 33.49 -43.25
C ALA A 61 -7.75 33.98 -44.00
N PHE A 62 -8.90 34.07 -43.31
CA PHE A 62 -10.11 34.63 -43.91
C PHE A 62 -10.00 36.12 -44.19
N TYR A 63 -9.32 36.86 -43.32
CA TYR A 63 -9.06 38.28 -43.52
C TYR A 63 -8.18 38.50 -44.76
N GLN A 64 -7.07 37.75 -44.92
CA GLN A 64 -6.20 37.81 -46.08
C GLN A 64 -6.93 37.37 -47.37
N LEU A 65 -7.70 36.26 -47.30
CA LEU A 65 -8.54 35.85 -48.43
C LEU A 65 -9.50 36.93 -48.89
N LYS A 66 -10.03 37.71 -47.93
CA LYS A 66 -10.91 38.86 -48.29
C LYS A 66 -10.13 39.99 -48.95
N LEU A 67 -8.92 40.27 -48.49
CA LEU A 67 -8.03 41.25 -49.09
C LEU A 67 -7.64 40.83 -50.53
N ASP A 68 -7.27 39.56 -50.71
CA ASP A 68 -6.95 38.99 -52.04
C ASP A 68 -8.16 39.05 -52.98
N GLU A 69 -9.37 38.90 -52.47
CA GLU A 69 -10.61 39.06 -53.25
C GLU A 69 -10.76 40.48 -53.74
N ILE A 70 -10.58 41.49 -52.89
CA ILE A 70 -10.60 42.90 -53.23
C ILE A 70 -9.55 43.18 -54.31
N ALA A 71 -8.34 42.68 -54.16
CA ALA A 71 -7.26 42.77 -55.11
C ALA A 71 -7.64 42.20 -56.46
N ALA A 72 -8.21 40.96 -56.45
CA ALA A 72 -8.63 40.29 -57.69
C ALA A 72 -9.75 41.02 -58.47
N VAL A 73 -10.67 41.69 -57.72
CA VAL A 73 -11.69 42.56 -58.34
C VAL A 73 -11.04 43.79 -59.03
N GLY A 74 -10.16 44.47 -58.34
CA GLY A 74 -9.44 45.63 -58.87
C GLY A 74 -8.58 45.26 -60.10
N GLN A 75 -7.81 44.21 -59.98
CA GLN A 75 -6.95 43.73 -61.10
C GLN A 75 -7.79 43.35 -62.34
N ARG A 76 -8.93 42.71 -62.14
CA ARG A 76 -9.85 42.39 -63.28
C ARG A 76 -10.44 43.65 -63.91
N MET A 77 -10.71 44.70 -63.15
CA MET A 77 -11.25 45.95 -63.65
C MET A 77 -10.25 46.75 -64.48
N VAL A 78 -8.98 46.84 -64.00
CA VAL A 78 -7.93 47.61 -64.74
C VAL A 78 -7.52 46.95 -66.03
N HIS A 79 -7.76 45.66 -66.21
CA HIS A 79 -7.49 44.94 -67.47
C HIS A 79 -8.75 44.78 -68.34
N ASP A 80 -9.90 45.34 -67.97
CA ASP A 80 -11.13 45.22 -68.71
C ASP A 80 -11.12 46.16 -69.91
N PRO A 81 -11.26 45.67 -71.15
CA PRO A 81 -11.25 46.51 -72.33
C PRO A 81 -12.39 47.55 -72.34
N GLY A 82 -13.53 47.21 -71.73
CA GLY A 82 -14.68 48.16 -71.63
C GLY A 82 -14.34 49.38 -70.74
N VAL A 83 -13.48 49.17 -69.69
CA VAL A 83 -13.00 50.24 -68.83
C VAL A 83 -11.91 51.04 -69.53
N ILE A 84 -10.86 50.43 -70.03
CA ILE A 84 -9.69 51.08 -70.64
C ILE A 84 -10.05 51.93 -71.85
N GLN A 85 -10.80 51.36 -72.76
CA GLN A 85 -11.17 52.06 -74.01
C GLN A 85 -12.15 53.21 -73.78
N ASN A 86 -12.99 53.12 -72.79
CA ASN A 86 -14.06 54.16 -72.57
C ASN A 86 -13.67 55.22 -71.55
N LEU A 87 -12.61 54.97 -70.73
CA LEU A 87 -12.23 55.90 -69.67
C LEU A 87 -11.86 57.31 -70.21
N PRO A 88 -11.05 57.44 -71.25
CA PRO A 88 -10.76 58.82 -71.78
C PRO A 88 -12.03 59.55 -72.26
N ALA A 89 -12.96 58.83 -72.91
CA ALA A 89 -14.20 59.51 -73.37
C ALA A 89 -15.13 59.79 -72.19
N ALA A 90 -15.11 59.02 -71.10
CA ALA A 90 -15.89 59.31 -69.91
C ALA A 90 -15.40 60.56 -69.18
N PHE A 91 -14.11 60.92 -69.23
CA PHE A 91 -13.57 62.21 -68.72
C PHE A 91 -14.21 63.42 -69.44
N ASP A 92 -14.42 63.30 -70.78
CA ASP A 92 -15.07 64.35 -71.55
C ASP A 92 -16.56 64.42 -71.38
N GLY A 93 -17.14 63.65 -70.46
CA GLY A 93 -18.54 63.60 -70.15
C GLY A 93 -19.42 62.81 -71.13
N ASN A 94 -18.82 61.88 -71.90
CA ASN A 94 -19.57 61.03 -72.84
C ASN A 94 -20.43 60.01 -72.01
N HIS A 95 -21.75 60.18 -72.07
CA HIS A 95 -22.67 59.33 -71.37
C HIS A 95 -22.64 57.85 -71.76
N GLU A 96 -22.37 57.50 -72.99
CA GLU A 96 -22.29 56.18 -73.49
C GLU A 96 -21.06 55.46 -72.88
N ALA A 97 -19.95 56.12 -72.82
CA ALA A 97 -18.71 55.63 -72.21
C ALA A 97 -18.90 55.38 -70.68
N VAL A 98 -19.55 56.31 -69.99
CA VAL A 98 -19.88 56.18 -68.56
C VAL A 98 -20.85 55.02 -68.34
N GLU A 99 -21.82 54.78 -69.22
CA GLU A 99 -22.77 53.67 -69.10
C GLU A 99 -22.07 52.31 -69.28
N ILE A 100 -21.15 52.25 -70.23
CA ILE A 100 -20.36 50.94 -70.42
C ILE A 100 -19.52 50.62 -69.19
N ILE A 101 -18.83 51.64 -68.63
CA ILE A 101 -18.04 51.43 -67.41
C ILE A 101 -18.93 51.02 -66.23
N ASP A 102 -20.09 51.69 -66.12
CA ASP A 102 -21.09 51.38 -65.10
C ASP A 102 -21.61 49.93 -65.19
N GLN A 103 -21.89 49.45 -66.40
CA GLN A 103 -22.29 48.04 -66.57
C GLN A 103 -21.23 47.04 -66.11
N GLU A 104 -19.95 47.34 -66.39
CA GLU A 104 -18.86 46.50 -65.96
C GLU A 104 -18.67 46.51 -64.43
N ILE A 105 -18.75 47.66 -63.77
CA ILE A 105 -18.78 47.76 -62.30
C ILE A 105 -19.96 47.02 -61.73
N SER A 106 -21.20 47.26 -62.24
CA SER A 106 -22.41 46.63 -61.75
C SER A 106 -22.39 45.12 -61.86
N ARG A 107 -21.77 44.57 -62.92
CA ARG A 107 -21.60 43.13 -63.10
C ARG A 107 -20.62 42.53 -62.10
N LYS A 108 -19.54 43.22 -61.73
CA LYS A 108 -18.49 42.74 -60.86
C LYS A 108 -18.76 42.94 -59.36
N ILE A 109 -19.44 44.03 -59.01
CA ILE A 109 -19.77 44.36 -57.60
C ILE A 109 -20.82 43.40 -57.02
N THR A 110 -21.69 42.85 -57.89
CA THR A 110 -22.78 41.93 -57.51
C THR A 110 -22.37 40.47 -57.43
N VAL A 111 -21.11 40.09 -57.73
CA VAL A 111 -20.62 38.70 -57.63
C VAL A 111 -20.58 38.26 -56.17
N PRO A 112 -21.36 37.23 -55.80
CA PRO A 112 -21.36 36.79 -54.40
C PRO A 112 -20.04 36.07 -54.09
N SER A 113 -19.26 36.61 -53.21
CA SER A 113 -18.11 35.95 -52.60
C SER A 113 -18.11 36.27 -51.10
N LEU A 114 -17.01 36.30 -50.40
CA LEU A 114 -16.91 36.53 -48.94
C LEU A 114 -17.60 37.85 -48.43
N GLY A 115 -18.79 38.15 -48.88
CA GLY A 115 -19.58 39.33 -48.51
C GLY A 115 -19.63 40.42 -49.58
N GLY A 116 -19.07 40.18 -50.77
CA GLY A 116 -19.06 41.14 -51.87
C GLY A 116 -18.06 42.26 -51.64
N THR A 117 -18.19 43.30 -52.45
CA THR A 117 -17.43 44.54 -52.40
C THR A 117 -18.43 45.68 -52.20
N HIS A 118 -18.15 46.59 -51.25
CA HIS A 118 -19.09 47.69 -51.01
C HIS A 118 -18.95 48.83 -51.99
N LEU A 119 -17.77 49.13 -52.47
CA LEU A 119 -17.49 50.21 -53.40
C LEU A 119 -16.58 49.72 -54.51
N ILE A 120 -16.92 50.02 -55.76
CA ILE A 120 -16.02 50.04 -56.88
C ILE A 120 -16.12 51.41 -57.53
N ALA A 121 -14.97 52.10 -57.65
CA ALA A 121 -14.88 53.42 -58.27
C ALA A 121 -13.76 53.42 -59.31
N VAL A 122 -14.03 54.00 -60.42
CA VAL A 122 -13.02 54.37 -61.44
C VAL A 122 -12.72 55.81 -61.25
N LEU A 123 -11.45 56.15 -61.06
CA LEU A 123 -10.90 57.45 -60.76
C LEU A 123 -10.10 57.98 -61.96
N ASP A 124 -10.04 59.26 -62.13
CA ASP A 124 -9.11 59.92 -63.05
C ASP A 124 -7.65 59.96 -62.48
N ALA A 125 -6.74 60.59 -63.19
CA ALA A 125 -5.31 60.65 -62.77
C ALA A 125 -5.11 61.59 -61.56
N GLU A 126 -6.08 62.49 -61.26
CA GLU A 126 -6.08 63.31 -60.08
C GLU A 126 -6.82 62.76 -58.91
N GLY A 127 -7.47 61.57 -59.08
CA GLY A 127 -8.23 60.90 -58.02
C GLY A 127 -9.70 61.25 -57.91
N ASN A 128 -10.27 61.99 -58.92
CA ASN A 128 -11.68 62.26 -58.93
C ASN A 128 -12.47 61.07 -59.44
N ILE A 129 -13.68 60.88 -58.91
CA ILE A 129 -14.60 59.86 -59.34
C ILE A 129 -15.14 60.13 -60.75
N VAL A 130 -14.88 59.22 -61.64
CA VAL A 130 -15.48 59.19 -62.97
C VAL A 130 -16.77 58.39 -62.97
N VAL A 131 -16.71 57.19 -62.42
CA VAL A 131 -17.86 56.29 -62.25
C VAL A 131 -17.69 55.50 -60.98
N ALA A 132 -18.70 55.42 -60.15
CA ALA A 132 -18.68 54.59 -58.97
C ALA A 132 -20.06 53.97 -58.68
N ARG A 133 -20.07 52.82 -58.14
CA ARG A 133 -21.20 52.11 -57.54
C ARG A 133 -20.93 51.62 -56.16
N VAL A 134 -21.96 51.68 -55.35
CA VAL A 134 -21.96 51.11 -54.01
C VAL A 134 -22.99 50.03 -53.90
N LEU A 135 -22.61 48.94 -53.29
CA LEU A 135 -23.50 47.87 -52.88
C LEU A 135 -23.70 47.96 -51.38
N SER A 136 -24.91 48.26 -50.95
CA SER A 136 -25.23 48.35 -49.53
C SER A 136 -25.10 46.98 -48.84
N ALA A 137 -24.96 46.97 -47.54
CA ALA A 137 -24.97 45.74 -46.72
C ALA A 137 -26.28 44.92 -46.90
N GLN A 138 -27.33 45.53 -47.43
CA GLN A 138 -28.61 44.86 -47.73
C GLN A 138 -28.66 44.32 -49.17
N GLY A 139 -27.58 44.41 -49.94
CA GLY A 139 -27.48 43.94 -51.32
C GLY A 139 -28.13 44.84 -52.32
N GLN A 140 -28.41 46.10 -52.00
CA GLN A 140 -28.98 47.06 -52.94
C GLN A 140 -27.87 47.88 -53.61
N LEU A 141 -27.93 47.99 -54.92
CA LEU A 141 -26.99 48.77 -55.70
C LEU A 141 -27.40 50.24 -55.66
N SER A 142 -26.45 51.17 -55.38
CA SER A 142 -26.64 52.59 -55.34
C SER A 142 -27.05 53.16 -56.73
N PRO A 143 -27.62 54.37 -56.82
CA PRO A 143 -27.59 55.12 -58.05
C PRO A 143 -26.14 55.30 -58.56
N LEU A 144 -26.02 55.65 -59.84
CA LEU A 144 -24.73 55.93 -60.45
C LEU A 144 -24.14 57.21 -59.79
N ILE A 145 -22.86 57.10 -59.44
CA ILE A 145 -22.08 58.18 -58.83
C ILE A 145 -21.05 58.65 -59.83
N THR A 146 -21.01 59.87 -60.20
CA THR A 146 -20.12 60.49 -61.21
C THR A 146 -19.34 61.69 -60.66
N GLN A 147 -19.43 61.93 -59.37
CA GLN A 147 -18.77 63.09 -58.76
C GLN A 147 -18.24 62.72 -57.39
N GLY A 148 -17.04 63.13 -57.09
CA GLY A 148 -16.36 62.96 -55.84
C GLY A 148 -14.84 63.05 -55.99
N ASP A 149 -14.15 63.55 -54.98
CA ASP A 149 -12.68 63.64 -54.98
C ASP A 149 -12.09 62.74 -53.86
N TRP A 150 -11.33 61.79 -54.27
CA TRP A 150 -10.65 60.78 -53.40
C TRP A 150 -9.13 60.88 -53.51
N GLY A 151 -8.59 61.90 -54.23
CA GLY A 151 -7.17 62.15 -54.45
C GLY A 151 -6.39 62.40 -53.15
N ASP A 152 -7.06 62.91 -52.13
CA ASP A 152 -6.46 63.15 -50.80
C ASP A 152 -6.36 61.92 -49.96
N LEU A 153 -6.92 60.72 -50.34
CA LEU A 153 -6.74 59.49 -49.63
C LEU A 153 -5.30 58.96 -49.81
N PRO A 154 -4.52 58.79 -48.73
CA PRO A 154 -3.09 58.47 -48.87
C PRO A 154 -2.76 57.28 -49.76
N ILE A 155 -3.54 56.17 -49.69
CA ILE A 155 -3.32 54.99 -50.55
C ILE A 155 -3.60 55.32 -52.04
N VAL A 156 -4.55 56.22 -52.34
CA VAL A 156 -4.83 56.67 -53.71
C VAL A 156 -3.66 57.49 -54.22
N GLN A 157 -3.20 58.45 -53.44
CA GLN A 157 -2.11 59.35 -53.78
C GLN A 157 -0.82 58.51 -54.01
N ASP A 158 -0.54 57.55 -53.17
CA ASP A 158 0.64 56.68 -53.29
C ASP A 158 0.57 55.81 -54.56
N ALA A 159 -0.60 55.17 -54.82
CA ALA A 159 -0.77 54.33 -55.99
C ALA A 159 -0.67 55.10 -57.31
N LEU A 160 -1.25 56.30 -57.40
CA LEU A 160 -1.15 57.15 -58.56
C LEU A 160 0.24 57.75 -58.76
N THR A 161 1.01 57.97 -57.67
CA THR A 161 2.39 58.47 -57.75
C THR A 161 3.38 57.40 -58.11
N ARG A 162 3.26 56.21 -57.48
CA ARG A 162 4.19 55.06 -57.72
C ARG A 162 3.82 54.24 -58.97
N LEU A 163 2.63 54.42 -59.48
CA LEU A 163 2.07 53.62 -60.56
C LEU A 163 2.02 52.11 -60.31
N GLU A 164 1.82 51.74 -59.03
CA GLU A 164 1.75 50.35 -58.57
C GLU A 164 0.44 50.10 -57.85
N GLY A 165 -0.13 48.91 -58.06
CA GLY A 165 -1.32 48.50 -57.31
C GLY A 165 -1.00 48.31 -55.85
N GLN A 166 -1.86 48.77 -54.96
CA GLN A 166 -1.74 48.66 -53.52
C GLN A 166 -3.04 48.11 -52.89
N GLU A 167 -2.86 47.33 -51.87
CA GLU A 167 -3.97 46.78 -51.06
C GLU A 167 -3.64 46.85 -49.57
N ALA A 168 -4.52 47.38 -48.78
CA ALA A 168 -4.35 47.50 -47.33
C ALA A 168 -5.68 47.74 -46.63
N THR A 169 -5.58 47.75 -45.29
CA THR A 169 -6.70 48.22 -44.43
C THR A 169 -6.56 49.68 -44.23
N GLU A 170 -7.51 50.47 -44.74
CA GLU A 170 -7.46 51.92 -44.70
C GLU A 170 -8.57 52.52 -43.86
N VAL A 171 -8.26 53.67 -43.29
CA VAL A 171 -9.26 54.52 -42.65
C VAL A 171 -9.77 55.53 -43.65
N ILE A 172 -11.03 55.39 -44.05
CA ILE A 172 -11.71 56.34 -45.01
C ILE A 172 -12.42 57.35 -44.21
N PRO A 173 -12.07 58.65 -44.37
CA PRO A 173 -12.80 59.83 -43.73
C PRO A 173 -14.29 59.83 -44.04
N ALA A 174 -15.09 60.27 -43.07
CA ALA A 174 -16.55 60.42 -43.25
C ALA A 174 -16.92 61.35 -44.43
N SER A 175 -16.11 62.34 -44.70
CA SER A 175 -16.30 63.23 -45.84
C SER A 175 -16.22 62.53 -47.20
N LEU A 176 -15.34 61.50 -47.34
CA LEU A 176 -15.23 60.71 -48.57
C LEU A 176 -16.36 59.67 -48.63
N LEU A 177 -16.68 59.03 -47.50
CA LEU A 177 -17.81 58.10 -47.45
C LEU A 177 -19.14 58.71 -47.74
N ALA A 178 -19.36 60.00 -47.36
CA ALA A 178 -20.56 60.75 -47.65
C ALA A 178 -20.74 61.04 -49.16
N GLN A 179 -19.63 61.18 -49.91
CA GLN A 179 -19.66 61.34 -51.36
C GLN A 179 -20.28 60.17 -52.11
N VAL A 180 -20.13 58.97 -51.49
CA VAL A 180 -20.64 57.74 -52.07
C VAL A 180 -21.82 57.14 -51.31
N GLY A 181 -22.29 57.78 -50.24
CA GLY A 181 -23.47 57.39 -49.45
C GLY A 181 -23.19 56.19 -48.53
N LEU A 182 -21.95 56.02 -48.05
CA LEU A 182 -21.53 54.98 -47.08
C LEU A 182 -21.35 55.54 -45.66
N ASP A 183 -21.57 56.86 -45.44
CA ASP A 183 -21.39 57.53 -44.15
C ASP A 183 -22.37 57.03 -43.08
N GLU A 184 -23.62 56.72 -43.44
CA GLU A 184 -24.58 56.12 -42.52
C GLU A 184 -24.15 54.73 -42.06
N GLN A 185 -23.62 53.89 -42.98
CA GLN A 185 -23.11 52.58 -42.63
C GLN A 185 -21.83 52.68 -41.75
N ALA A 186 -20.99 53.68 -42.04
CA ALA A 186 -19.75 53.88 -41.28
C ALA A 186 -20.02 54.43 -39.87
N HIS A 187 -21.14 55.13 -39.69
CA HIS A 187 -21.45 55.76 -38.40
C HIS A 187 -21.69 54.72 -37.28
N ILE A 188 -20.93 54.83 -36.20
CA ILE A 188 -21.06 54.00 -35.02
C ILE A 188 -21.20 54.86 -33.78
N THR A 189 -22.27 54.65 -33.04
CA THR A 189 -22.49 55.33 -31.76
C THR A 189 -21.60 54.70 -30.70
N LEU A 190 -20.76 55.53 -30.07
CA LEU A 190 -19.89 55.09 -28.96
C LEU A 190 -20.76 54.69 -27.76
N LYS A 191 -20.51 53.47 -27.25
CA LYS A 191 -21.13 52.95 -26.03
C LYS A 191 -20.15 53.05 -24.86
N ASP A 192 -20.66 53.40 -23.69
CA ASP A 192 -19.86 53.43 -22.48
C ASP A 192 -19.26 52.03 -22.23
N THR A 193 -17.95 51.99 -22.07
CA THR A 193 -17.19 50.73 -21.87
C THR A 193 -16.30 50.88 -20.64
N PRO A 194 -16.71 50.29 -19.52
CA PRO A 194 -15.89 50.29 -18.30
C PRO A 194 -14.49 49.70 -18.59
N LYS A 195 -13.42 50.28 -18.20
CA LYS A 195 -12.02 49.92 -18.46
C LYS A 195 -11.47 50.33 -19.85
N ALA A 196 -12.19 50.95 -20.72
CA ALA A 196 -11.64 51.54 -21.93
C ALA A 196 -10.68 52.71 -21.59
N ALA A 197 -9.77 53.02 -22.52
CA ALA A 197 -8.96 54.24 -22.41
C ALA A 197 -9.87 55.50 -22.32
N PRO A 198 -9.43 56.54 -21.61
CA PRO A 198 -10.26 57.75 -21.41
C PRO A 198 -10.66 58.42 -22.73
N GLU A 199 -9.75 58.43 -23.69
CA GLU A 199 -9.97 59.01 -25.02
C GLU A 199 -9.93 57.93 -26.10
N PRO A 200 -10.67 58.07 -27.22
CA PRO A 200 -10.54 57.20 -28.38
C PRO A 200 -9.10 57.22 -28.92
N TYR A 201 -8.69 56.07 -29.51
CA TYR A 201 -7.37 55.96 -30.14
C TYR A 201 -7.22 56.90 -31.35
N ASP A 202 -8.26 56.96 -32.17
CA ASP A 202 -8.30 57.83 -33.29
C ASP A 202 -9.49 58.82 -33.13
N PRO A 203 -9.26 60.13 -33.25
CA PRO A 203 -10.36 61.13 -33.11
C PRO A 203 -11.46 60.99 -34.16
N ARG A 204 -11.22 60.18 -35.21
CA ARG A 204 -12.22 59.88 -36.26
C ARG A 204 -13.08 58.66 -35.90
N GLU A 205 -12.77 57.96 -34.81
CA GLU A 205 -13.58 56.84 -34.37
C GLU A 205 -15.06 57.25 -34.20
N GLY A 206 -15.95 56.42 -34.74
CA GLY A 206 -17.37 56.63 -34.74
C GLY A 206 -17.90 57.39 -35.97
N THR A 207 -17.05 58.05 -36.75
CA THR A 207 -17.44 58.74 -37.95
C THR A 207 -16.75 58.32 -39.22
N ALA A 208 -15.49 57.89 -39.17
CA ALA A 208 -14.79 57.36 -40.30
C ALA A 208 -15.03 55.82 -40.45
N GLY A 209 -14.74 55.28 -41.60
CA GLY A 209 -14.85 53.85 -41.89
C GLY A 209 -13.52 53.14 -41.95
N LEU A 210 -13.44 51.94 -41.34
CA LEU A 210 -12.35 51.03 -41.55
C LEU A 210 -12.70 50.13 -42.73
N ALA A 211 -11.86 50.09 -43.77
CA ALA A 211 -12.13 49.32 -44.97
C ALA A 211 -10.91 48.58 -45.48
N LEU A 212 -11.13 47.38 -46.04
CA LEU A 212 -10.16 46.79 -46.95
C LEU A 212 -10.22 47.55 -48.27
N THR A 213 -9.11 48.07 -48.70
CA THR A 213 -9.04 48.94 -49.88
C THR A 213 -7.98 48.39 -50.82
N GLY A 214 -8.32 48.24 -52.07
CA GLY A 214 -7.39 47.97 -53.18
C GLY A 214 -7.48 49.06 -54.21
N ILE A 215 -6.36 49.58 -54.64
CA ILE A 215 -6.28 50.55 -55.71
C ILE A 215 -5.26 50.13 -56.77
N TYR A 216 -5.66 50.23 -58.03
CA TYR A 216 -4.85 49.76 -59.16
C TYR A 216 -4.87 50.77 -60.29
N PRO A 217 -3.72 51.28 -60.74
CA PRO A 217 -3.62 52.21 -61.86
C PRO A 217 -4.09 51.57 -63.20
N ILE A 218 -4.80 52.36 -63.99
CA ILE A 218 -5.22 51.98 -65.35
C ILE A 218 -4.23 52.58 -66.33
N PHE A 219 -3.71 51.80 -67.22
CA PHE A 219 -2.76 52.23 -68.24
C PHE A 219 -3.44 52.18 -69.65
N ASP A 220 -3.11 53.14 -70.44
CA ASP A 220 -3.46 53.15 -71.87
C ASP A 220 -2.54 52.21 -72.68
N GLU A 221 -2.74 52.20 -74.00
CA GLU A 221 -1.91 51.39 -74.96
C GLU A 221 -0.44 51.88 -74.99
N ASP A 222 -0.22 53.12 -74.62
CA ASP A 222 1.11 53.74 -74.55
C ASP A 222 1.78 53.60 -73.17
N SER A 223 1.18 52.82 -72.28
CA SER A 223 1.64 52.57 -70.88
C SER A 223 1.63 53.85 -70.01
N GLN A 224 0.82 54.84 -70.35
CA GLN A 224 0.61 55.97 -69.50
C GLN A 224 -0.57 55.70 -68.53
N ALA A 225 -0.41 56.06 -67.28
CA ALA A 225 -1.52 55.97 -66.32
C ALA A 225 -2.57 57.01 -66.64
N ILE A 226 -3.77 56.52 -66.94
CA ILE A 226 -4.93 57.36 -67.28
C ILE A 226 -5.96 57.50 -66.16
N GLY A 227 -5.75 56.74 -65.08
CA GLY A 227 -6.65 56.74 -63.92
C GLY A 227 -6.36 55.56 -63.01
N ALA A 228 -7.24 55.20 -62.10
CA ALA A 228 -7.18 54.09 -61.25
C ALA A 228 -8.55 53.47 -60.95
N VAL A 229 -8.54 52.17 -60.60
CA VAL A 229 -9.70 51.49 -60.00
C VAL A 229 -9.52 51.38 -58.49
N LEU A 230 -10.42 51.92 -57.73
CA LEU A 230 -10.56 51.78 -56.31
C LEU A 230 -11.64 50.73 -55.97
N VAL A 231 -11.31 49.79 -55.17
CA VAL A 231 -12.23 48.77 -54.65
C VAL A 231 -12.17 48.78 -53.12
N ALA A 232 -13.32 48.88 -52.47
CA ALA A 232 -13.35 48.92 -51.00
C ALA A 232 -14.44 48.04 -50.40
N TYR A 233 -14.12 47.43 -49.28
CA TYR A 233 -15.01 46.68 -48.38
C TYR A 233 -15.01 47.28 -47.00
N LEU A 234 -16.10 47.92 -46.61
CA LEU A 234 -16.26 48.62 -45.34
C LEU A 234 -16.65 47.67 -44.24
N PHE A 235 -15.88 47.61 -43.15
CA PHE A 235 -16.15 46.75 -41.98
C PHE A 235 -17.24 47.31 -41.06
N ASN A 236 -17.41 48.61 -41.00
CA ASN A 236 -18.36 49.24 -40.09
C ASN A 236 -19.79 48.75 -40.37
N ASN A 237 -20.42 48.22 -39.32
CA ASN A 237 -21.78 47.64 -39.38
C ASN A 237 -21.98 46.54 -40.42
N ASP A 238 -20.91 45.99 -40.99
CA ASP A 238 -20.94 44.77 -41.79
C ASP A 238 -20.42 43.57 -40.94
N PHE A 239 -21.19 42.53 -40.91
CA PHE A 239 -20.91 41.36 -40.05
C PHE A 239 -20.59 40.10 -40.85
N THR A 240 -20.62 40.20 -42.17
CA THR A 240 -20.52 39.06 -43.08
C THR A 240 -19.22 38.30 -42.88
N LEU A 241 -18.07 38.99 -42.76
CA LEU A 241 -16.77 38.36 -42.59
C LEU A 241 -16.66 37.69 -41.20
N VAL A 242 -17.05 38.40 -40.13
CA VAL A 242 -16.94 37.85 -38.76
C VAL A 242 -17.92 36.70 -38.54
N ASP A 243 -19.09 36.67 -39.17
CA ASP A 243 -20.06 35.58 -39.10
C ASP A 243 -19.56 34.36 -39.88
N ARG A 244 -18.95 34.56 -41.05
CA ARG A 244 -18.34 33.46 -41.82
C ARG A 244 -17.16 32.86 -41.13
N ILE A 245 -16.27 33.62 -40.52
CA ILE A 245 -15.18 33.11 -39.70
C ILE A 245 -15.73 32.23 -38.57
N LYS A 246 -16.80 32.70 -37.89
CA LYS A 246 -17.46 31.89 -36.87
C LYS A 246 -18.05 30.60 -37.41
N GLU A 247 -18.76 30.64 -38.54
CA GLU A 247 -19.48 29.53 -39.14
C GLU A 247 -18.50 28.44 -39.66
N PHE A 248 -17.49 28.86 -40.43
CA PHE A 248 -16.59 27.94 -41.12
C PHE A 248 -15.37 27.53 -40.29
N ALA A 249 -14.82 28.44 -39.47
CA ALA A 249 -13.69 28.14 -38.62
C ALA A 249 -14.07 27.63 -37.21
N GLY A 250 -15.36 27.73 -36.85
CA GLY A 250 -15.85 27.30 -35.52
C GLY A 250 -15.36 28.16 -34.36
N VAL A 251 -14.97 29.41 -34.65
CA VAL A 251 -14.47 30.36 -33.68
C VAL A 251 -15.63 30.90 -32.84
N ASP A 252 -15.50 30.94 -31.51
CA ASP A 252 -16.59 31.39 -30.64
C ASP A 252 -16.96 32.86 -30.90
N THR A 253 -15.97 33.74 -30.88
CA THR A 253 -16.16 35.17 -31.08
C THR A 253 -15.05 35.77 -31.91
N VAL A 254 -15.45 36.64 -32.87
CA VAL A 254 -14.56 37.40 -33.76
C VAL A 254 -14.98 38.84 -33.74
N THR A 255 -14.03 39.75 -33.81
CA THR A 255 -14.29 41.18 -33.90
C THR A 255 -13.22 41.88 -34.70
N ILE A 256 -13.61 42.86 -35.50
CA ILE A 256 -12.71 43.84 -36.12
C ILE A 256 -12.94 45.15 -35.40
N PHE A 257 -11.83 45.77 -34.99
CA PHE A 257 -11.82 47.08 -34.34
C PHE A 257 -11.20 48.10 -35.29
N PHE A 258 -11.84 49.28 -35.35
CA PHE A 258 -11.24 50.50 -35.86
C PHE A 258 -10.65 51.24 -34.66
N GLY A 259 -9.32 51.46 -34.67
CA GLY A 259 -8.67 51.87 -33.45
C GLY A 259 -9.04 50.95 -32.29
N ASP A 260 -9.60 51.50 -31.24
CA ASP A 260 -10.10 50.76 -30.09
C ASP A 260 -11.63 50.50 -30.13
N LEU A 261 -12.33 51.01 -31.19
CA LEU A 261 -13.78 50.94 -31.37
C LEU A 261 -14.20 49.66 -32.09
N ARG A 262 -15.13 48.89 -31.56
CA ARG A 262 -15.68 47.69 -32.15
C ARG A 262 -16.64 48.04 -33.30
N VAL A 263 -16.23 47.75 -34.54
CA VAL A 263 -16.98 48.12 -35.75
C VAL A 263 -17.69 46.95 -36.43
N SER A 264 -17.11 45.76 -36.34
CA SER A 264 -17.71 44.51 -36.86
C SER A 264 -17.51 43.41 -35.83
N THR A 265 -18.59 42.71 -35.42
CA THR A 265 -18.52 41.71 -34.34
C THR A 265 -19.67 40.71 -34.36
N ASN A 266 -19.40 39.51 -33.87
CA ASN A 266 -20.42 38.54 -33.50
C ASN A 266 -20.53 38.36 -31.95
N VAL A 267 -19.88 39.21 -31.16
CA VAL A 267 -20.01 39.22 -29.70
C VAL A 267 -21.36 39.85 -29.35
N PRO A 268 -22.21 39.16 -28.55
CA PRO A 268 -23.47 39.76 -28.11
C PRO A 268 -23.24 40.75 -26.94
N ASP A 269 -24.05 41.80 -26.88
CA ASP A 269 -24.14 42.68 -25.74
C ASP A 269 -25.12 42.14 -24.67
N GLU A 270 -25.49 42.96 -23.68
CA GLU A 270 -26.39 42.61 -22.59
C GLU A 270 -27.82 42.30 -23.02
N GLN A 271 -28.26 42.86 -24.13
CA GLN A 271 -29.60 42.69 -24.70
C GLN A 271 -29.64 41.52 -25.71
N GLY A 272 -28.48 40.91 -26.02
CA GLY A 272 -28.35 39.86 -27.05
C GLY A 272 -28.10 40.43 -28.45
N GLU A 273 -28.03 41.77 -28.61
CA GLU A 273 -27.65 42.46 -29.83
C GLU A 273 -26.12 42.44 -30.00
N ARG A 274 -25.61 42.82 -31.17
CA ARG A 274 -24.15 42.88 -31.38
C ARG A 274 -23.54 44.04 -30.59
N ALA A 275 -22.41 43.75 -29.93
CA ALA A 275 -21.73 44.70 -29.06
C ALA A 275 -20.96 45.82 -29.82
N VAL A 276 -21.49 46.25 -30.98
CA VAL A 276 -20.92 47.33 -31.77
C VAL A 276 -20.93 48.65 -30.95
N GLY A 277 -19.89 49.46 -31.10
CA GLY A 277 -19.74 50.72 -30.39
C GLY A 277 -19.07 50.61 -29.03
N THR A 278 -18.79 49.40 -28.54
CA THR A 278 -17.95 49.18 -27.35
C THR A 278 -16.48 49.30 -27.69
N ARG A 279 -15.62 49.59 -26.69
CA ARG A 279 -14.18 49.80 -26.90
C ARG A 279 -13.34 48.72 -26.21
N VAL A 280 -12.11 48.52 -26.63
CA VAL A 280 -11.17 47.63 -25.97
C VAL A 280 -10.78 48.17 -24.59
N SER A 281 -10.28 47.30 -23.71
CA SER A 281 -9.73 47.76 -22.43
C SER A 281 -8.43 48.55 -22.65
N GLN A 282 -8.11 49.44 -21.70
CA GLN A 282 -6.87 50.22 -21.74
C GLN A 282 -5.62 49.34 -21.88
N GLU A 283 -5.56 48.17 -21.23
CA GLU A 283 -4.45 47.23 -21.34
C GLU A 283 -4.25 46.75 -22.79
N VAL A 284 -5.32 46.33 -23.45
CA VAL A 284 -5.29 45.93 -24.86
C VAL A 284 -4.93 47.09 -25.76
N HIS A 285 -5.52 48.30 -25.53
CA HIS A 285 -5.21 49.53 -26.25
C HIS A 285 -3.70 49.81 -26.23
N ASP A 286 -3.05 49.79 -25.04
CA ASP A 286 -1.64 50.15 -24.90
C ASP A 286 -0.73 49.13 -25.58
N ILE A 287 -1.04 47.85 -25.56
CA ILE A 287 -0.21 46.80 -26.16
C ILE A 287 -0.44 46.74 -27.67
N VAL A 288 -1.69 46.71 -28.12
CA VAL A 288 -1.98 46.41 -29.53
C VAL A 288 -1.91 47.70 -30.38
N LEU A 289 -2.50 48.79 -29.91
CA LEU A 289 -2.60 49.99 -30.73
C LEU A 289 -1.37 50.89 -30.57
N VAL A 290 -0.89 51.08 -29.32
CA VAL A 290 0.24 51.98 -29.08
C VAL A 290 1.57 51.33 -29.37
N GLN A 291 1.77 50.09 -28.86
CA GLN A 291 3.03 49.34 -29.06
C GLN A 291 3.06 48.52 -30.37
N GLY A 292 1.91 48.29 -31.00
CA GLY A 292 1.78 47.53 -32.23
C GLY A 292 2.11 46.04 -32.08
N GLN A 293 1.95 45.50 -30.86
CA GLN A 293 2.22 44.10 -30.52
C GLN A 293 0.93 43.29 -30.38
N GLU A 294 1.03 41.97 -30.52
CA GLU A 294 -0.10 41.10 -30.23
C GLU A 294 -0.39 41.04 -28.72
N TYR A 295 -1.67 40.96 -28.36
CA TYR A 295 -2.11 40.71 -27.00
C TYR A 295 -2.63 39.27 -26.89
N LYS A 296 -2.16 38.53 -25.87
CA LYS A 296 -2.64 37.20 -25.49
C LYS A 296 -2.95 37.23 -24.01
N GLY A 297 -4.18 36.89 -23.63
CA GLY A 297 -4.54 36.87 -22.22
C GLY A 297 -6.02 36.73 -21.98
N GLU A 298 -6.38 36.85 -20.72
CA GLU A 298 -7.77 36.93 -20.32
C GLU A 298 -8.22 38.37 -20.45
N ALA A 299 -9.27 38.59 -21.20
CA ALA A 299 -9.93 39.90 -21.28
C ALA A 299 -11.42 39.81 -20.91
N PHE A 300 -11.88 40.84 -20.26
CA PHE A 300 -13.29 40.96 -19.91
C PHE A 300 -14.03 41.64 -21.08
N VAL A 301 -14.81 40.86 -21.82
CA VAL A 301 -15.53 41.33 -22.99
C VAL A 301 -17.02 41.45 -22.63
N VAL A 302 -17.54 42.65 -22.66
CA VAL A 302 -18.91 43.02 -22.22
C VAL A 302 -19.13 42.59 -20.74
N LYS A 303 -19.58 41.39 -20.45
CA LYS A 303 -19.83 40.84 -19.08
C LYS A 303 -19.17 39.53 -18.79
N GLU A 304 -18.54 38.94 -19.76
CA GLU A 304 -17.93 37.59 -19.60
C GLU A 304 -16.42 37.67 -19.75
N ALA A 305 -15.74 36.77 -19.05
CA ALA A 305 -14.31 36.55 -19.22
C ALA A 305 -14.06 35.62 -20.42
N PHE A 306 -13.13 36.01 -21.27
CA PHE A 306 -12.67 35.27 -22.42
C PHE A 306 -11.17 35.09 -22.38
N ILE A 307 -10.70 33.99 -22.91
CA ILE A 307 -9.31 33.85 -23.34
C ILE A 307 -9.24 34.45 -24.73
N THR A 308 -8.39 35.46 -24.91
CA THR A 308 -8.44 36.33 -26.08
C THR A 308 -7.07 36.45 -26.74
N ARG A 309 -7.12 36.72 -28.04
CA ARG A 309 -5.96 37.15 -28.80
C ARG A 309 -6.38 38.32 -29.65
N TYR A 310 -5.54 39.39 -29.72
CA TYR A 310 -5.69 40.56 -30.58
C TYR A 310 -4.43 40.68 -31.42
N GLU A 311 -4.61 40.95 -32.72
CA GLU A 311 -3.52 41.26 -33.63
C GLU A 311 -3.75 42.63 -34.29
N PRO A 312 -2.71 43.49 -34.40
CA PRO A 312 -2.86 44.82 -34.98
C PRO A 312 -3.11 44.73 -36.49
N LEU A 313 -4.09 45.50 -36.99
CA LEU A 313 -4.33 45.75 -38.41
C LEU A 313 -3.57 47.01 -38.80
N ARG A 314 -2.89 46.98 -39.93
CA ARG A 314 -2.02 48.05 -40.39
C ARG A 314 -2.48 48.56 -41.74
N ASP A 315 -2.31 49.90 -41.94
CA ASP A 315 -2.49 50.54 -43.23
C ASP A 315 -1.30 50.26 -44.17
N HIS A 316 -1.39 50.82 -45.42
CA HIS A 316 -0.29 50.70 -46.44
C HIS A 316 1.03 51.37 -45.99
N LEU A 317 1.00 52.30 -45.03
CA LEU A 317 2.17 52.97 -44.43
C LEU A 317 2.70 52.20 -43.22
N GLY A 318 2.08 51.09 -42.80
CA GLY A 318 2.46 50.26 -41.65
C GLY A 318 1.97 50.79 -40.29
N GLN A 319 1.15 51.85 -40.28
CA GLN A 319 0.57 52.40 -39.06
C GLN A 319 -0.56 51.48 -38.56
N VAL A 320 -0.71 51.33 -37.25
CA VAL A 320 -1.80 50.57 -36.68
C VAL A 320 -3.09 51.35 -36.79
N VAL A 321 -4.09 50.80 -37.49
CA VAL A 321 -5.40 51.44 -37.71
C VAL A 321 -6.55 50.71 -37.00
N GLY A 322 -6.25 49.55 -36.41
CA GLY A 322 -7.23 48.74 -35.70
C GLY A 322 -6.67 47.41 -35.25
N SER A 323 -7.56 46.50 -34.93
CA SER A 323 -7.13 45.16 -34.55
C SER A 323 -8.17 44.08 -34.93
N LEU A 324 -7.67 42.88 -35.23
CA LEU A 324 -8.46 41.65 -35.33
C LEU A 324 -8.45 40.93 -34.00
N TYR A 325 -9.62 40.55 -33.53
CA TYR A 325 -9.81 39.85 -32.26
C TYR A 325 -10.48 38.51 -32.45
N VAL A 326 -10.01 37.55 -31.69
CA VAL A 326 -10.70 36.26 -31.44
C VAL A 326 -10.74 35.96 -29.96
N GLY A 327 -11.80 35.27 -29.52
CA GLY A 327 -11.95 34.90 -28.12
C GLY A 327 -12.78 33.67 -27.90
N ALA A 328 -12.37 32.86 -26.90
CA ALA A 328 -13.09 31.71 -26.42
C ALA A 328 -13.67 31.98 -25.02
N ARG A 329 -14.94 31.64 -24.81
CA ARG A 329 -15.64 31.89 -23.53
C ARG A 329 -15.04 31.07 -22.38
N LEU A 330 -14.64 31.77 -21.32
CA LEU A 330 -14.10 31.12 -20.12
C LEU A 330 -15.19 30.43 -19.30
N SER A 331 -16.45 30.86 -19.35
CA SER A 331 -17.54 30.34 -18.53
C SER A 331 -17.85 28.85 -18.75
N SER A 332 -17.77 28.37 -19.97
CA SER A 332 -17.94 26.96 -20.31
C SER A 332 -16.80 26.10 -19.79
N PHE A 333 -15.60 26.63 -19.85
CA PHE A 333 -14.38 26.02 -19.35
C PHE A 333 -14.36 25.94 -17.83
N VAL A 334 -14.68 27.02 -17.13
CA VAL A 334 -14.74 27.04 -15.66
C VAL A 334 -15.78 26.07 -15.14
N ARG A 335 -16.93 25.91 -15.77
CA ARG A 335 -17.93 24.89 -15.40
C ARG A 335 -17.39 23.46 -15.52
N LEU A 336 -16.64 23.16 -16.58
CA LEU A 336 -15.99 21.87 -16.76
C LEU A 336 -14.97 21.61 -15.65
N LEU A 337 -14.11 22.58 -15.36
CA LEU A 337 -13.14 22.49 -14.27
C LEU A 337 -13.80 22.24 -12.91
N HIS A 338 -14.85 22.97 -12.58
CA HIS A 338 -15.59 22.75 -11.34
C HIS A 338 -16.18 21.33 -11.27
N THR A 339 -16.74 20.84 -12.38
CA THR A 339 -17.31 19.50 -12.43
C THR A 339 -16.24 18.43 -12.23
N LEU A 340 -15.08 18.56 -12.87
CA LEU A 340 -13.94 17.65 -12.73
C LEU A 340 -13.36 17.69 -11.32
N ASN A 341 -13.12 18.89 -10.78
CA ASN A 341 -12.59 19.05 -9.43
C ASN A 341 -13.53 18.49 -8.36
N ASN A 342 -14.83 18.68 -8.51
CA ASN A 342 -15.84 18.11 -7.63
C ASN A 342 -15.82 16.57 -7.67
N ARG A 343 -15.71 15.97 -8.86
CA ARG A 343 -15.59 14.50 -9.01
C ARG A 343 -14.32 13.98 -8.38
N VAL A 344 -13.17 14.63 -8.60
CA VAL A 344 -11.88 14.26 -7.98
C VAL A 344 -11.99 14.33 -6.46
N THR A 345 -12.59 15.39 -5.93
CA THR A 345 -12.80 15.56 -4.48
C THR A 345 -13.71 14.49 -3.91
N LEU A 346 -14.81 14.14 -4.58
CA LEU A 346 -15.71 13.07 -4.15
C LEU A 346 -15.00 11.70 -4.14
N ILE A 347 -14.23 11.39 -5.18
CA ILE A 347 -13.45 10.15 -5.26
C ILE A 347 -12.40 10.11 -4.13
N ALA A 348 -11.72 11.22 -3.87
CA ALA A 348 -10.75 11.33 -2.78
C ALA A 348 -11.42 11.09 -1.42
N LEU A 349 -12.55 11.73 -1.15
CA LEU A 349 -13.32 11.54 0.09
C LEU A 349 -13.77 10.08 0.25
N PHE A 350 -14.34 9.49 -0.81
CA PHE A 350 -14.76 8.09 -0.80
C PHE A 350 -13.59 7.14 -0.52
N SER A 351 -12.42 7.40 -1.14
CA SER A 351 -11.21 6.59 -0.93
C SER A 351 -10.72 6.64 0.51
N VAL A 352 -10.76 7.82 1.15
CA VAL A 352 -10.39 7.99 2.57
C VAL A 352 -11.36 7.24 3.48
N ILE A 353 -12.67 7.33 3.21
CA ILE A 353 -13.68 6.59 3.97
C ILE A 353 -13.47 5.07 3.81
N LEU A 354 -13.25 4.60 2.59
CA LEU A 354 -12.98 3.19 2.32
C LEU A 354 -11.72 2.70 3.02
N ALA A 355 -10.65 3.50 3.01
CA ALA A 355 -9.42 3.20 3.73
C ALA A 355 -9.67 3.08 5.24
N ALA A 356 -10.47 3.97 5.83
CA ALA A 356 -10.84 3.90 7.25
C ALA A 356 -11.68 2.65 7.56
N ILE A 357 -12.62 2.28 6.69
CA ILE A 357 -13.44 1.06 6.82
C ILE A 357 -12.55 -0.19 6.80
N ILE A 358 -11.52 -0.24 5.95
CA ILE A 358 -10.58 -1.36 5.86
C ILE A 358 -9.58 -1.36 7.04
N ALA A 359 -9.15 -0.18 7.47
CA ALA A 359 -8.19 -0.04 8.57
C ALA A 359 -8.72 -0.59 9.92
N ILE A 360 -10.01 -0.42 10.20
CA ILE A 360 -10.62 -0.86 11.46
C ILE A 360 -10.54 -2.38 11.65
N PRO A 361 -11.03 -3.23 10.71
CA PRO A 361 -10.96 -4.68 10.88
C PRO A 361 -9.51 -5.18 10.82
N THR A 362 -8.66 -4.58 9.98
CA THR A 362 -7.24 -4.93 9.88
C THR A 362 -6.50 -4.66 11.20
N ALA A 363 -6.71 -3.49 11.80
CA ALA A 363 -6.13 -3.16 13.09
C ALA A 363 -6.64 -4.10 14.20
N ARG A 364 -7.92 -4.47 14.19
CA ARG A 364 -8.49 -5.44 15.15
C ARG A 364 -7.90 -6.83 14.97
N TRP A 365 -7.75 -7.27 13.74
CA TRP A 365 -7.19 -8.58 13.40
C TRP A 365 -5.74 -8.74 13.88
N ILE A 366 -4.95 -7.65 13.80
CA ILE A 366 -3.56 -7.65 14.29
C ILE A 366 -3.48 -7.50 15.81
N THR A 367 -4.27 -6.58 16.40
CA THR A 367 -4.11 -6.21 17.82
C THR A 367 -4.76 -7.17 18.78
N ARG A 368 -5.86 -7.84 18.40
CA ARG A 368 -6.58 -8.76 19.29
C ARG A 368 -5.72 -9.94 19.76
N PRO A 369 -5.02 -10.70 18.88
CA PRO A 369 -4.12 -11.78 19.31
C PRO A 369 -2.98 -11.28 20.20
N ILE A 370 -2.45 -10.10 19.93
CA ILE A 370 -1.38 -9.50 20.74
C ILE A 370 -1.88 -9.17 22.15
N GLN A 371 -3.09 -8.62 22.28
CA GLN A 371 -3.69 -8.32 23.59
C GLN A 371 -3.98 -9.61 24.38
N GLU A 372 -4.46 -10.66 23.73
CA GLU A 372 -4.69 -11.97 24.34
C GLU A 372 -3.35 -12.57 24.85
N LEU A 373 -2.27 -12.44 24.08
CA LEU A 373 -0.92 -12.87 24.53
C LEU A 373 -0.40 -12.06 25.72
N VAL A 374 -0.60 -10.75 25.73
CA VAL A 374 -0.21 -9.88 26.85
C VAL A 374 -0.96 -10.25 28.11
N GLU A 375 -2.26 -10.51 28.02
CA GLU A 375 -3.08 -10.91 29.16
C GLU A 375 -2.71 -12.33 29.65
N ALA A 376 -2.49 -13.24 28.73
CA ALA A 376 -2.02 -14.59 29.05
C ALA A 376 -0.66 -14.55 29.79
N ASN A 377 0.27 -13.71 29.32
CA ASN A 377 1.56 -13.52 29.98
C ASN A 377 1.43 -12.94 31.40
N ARG A 378 0.48 -12.00 31.60
CA ARG A 378 0.19 -11.48 32.93
C ARG A 378 -0.40 -12.54 33.87
N ARG A 379 -1.25 -13.42 33.35
CA ARG A 379 -1.82 -14.53 34.12
C ARG A 379 -0.72 -15.56 34.49
N LEU A 380 0.14 -15.90 33.52
CA LEU A 380 1.29 -16.76 33.77
C LEU A 380 2.23 -16.20 34.84
N ALA A 381 2.51 -14.91 34.80
CA ALA A 381 3.34 -14.22 35.80
C ALA A 381 2.71 -14.24 37.22
N LYS A 382 1.39 -14.40 37.33
CA LYS A 382 0.68 -14.58 38.60
C LYS A 382 0.61 -16.05 39.05
N GLY A 383 1.23 -16.97 38.29
CA GLY A 383 1.27 -18.39 38.62
C GLY A 383 0.18 -19.25 38.00
N ASP A 384 -0.63 -18.71 37.09
CA ASP A 384 -1.66 -19.48 36.37
C ASP A 384 -1.00 -20.29 35.22
N MET A 385 -0.65 -21.55 35.53
CA MET A 385 -0.03 -22.46 34.57
C MET A 385 -1.04 -23.14 33.63
N ALA A 386 -2.36 -22.93 33.83
CA ALA A 386 -3.40 -23.47 32.96
C ALA A 386 -3.75 -22.53 31.80
N VAL A 387 -3.08 -21.37 31.71
CA VAL A 387 -3.33 -20.38 30.67
C VAL A 387 -2.93 -20.91 29.31
N GLN A 388 -3.83 -20.79 28.34
CA GLN A 388 -3.58 -21.09 26.91
C GLN A 388 -4.09 -19.95 26.05
N VAL A 389 -3.37 -19.68 24.98
CA VAL A 389 -3.76 -18.67 23.96
C VAL A 389 -4.29 -19.39 22.73
N GLN A 390 -5.39 -18.87 22.18
CA GLN A 390 -5.90 -19.38 20.91
C GLN A 390 -4.94 -19.03 19.77
N THR A 391 -4.64 -19.99 18.92
CA THR A 391 -3.78 -19.81 17.76
C THR A 391 -4.64 -19.50 16.54
N TYR A 392 -4.62 -18.23 16.10
CA TYR A 392 -5.38 -17.78 14.95
C TYR A 392 -4.55 -17.86 13.68
N GLY A 393 -5.07 -18.54 12.66
CA GLY A 393 -4.46 -18.56 11.32
C GLY A 393 -3.16 -19.37 11.20
N SER A 394 -2.39 -19.04 10.15
CA SER A 394 -1.13 -19.74 9.79
C SER A 394 0.11 -18.83 9.75
N GLY A 395 -0.02 -17.56 10.10
CA GLY A 395 1.08 -16.58 10.08
C GLY A 395 1.92 -16.55 11.35
N GLU A 396 2.79 -15.53 11.45
CA GLU A 396 3.74 -15.32 12.55
C GLU A 396 3.07 -15.20 13.91
N LEU A 397 1.87 -14.63 13.98
CA LEU A 397 1.10 -14.53 15.22
C LEU A 397 0.63 -15.92 15.71
N ALA A 398 0.30 -16.82 14.79
CA ALA A 398 -0.02 -18.21 15.16
C ALA A 398 1.22 -18.98 15.64
N VAL A 399 2.40 -18.73 15.05
CA VAL A 399 3.67 -19.29 15.53
C VAL A 399 3.96 -18.78 16.92
N LEU A 400 3.79 -17.49 17.18
CA LEU A 400 4.02 -16.91 18.50
C LEU A 400 3.07 -17.49 19.56
N GLY A 401 1.78 -17.67 19.23
CA GLY A 401 0.82 -18.32 20.13
C GLY A 401 1.19 -19.78 20.45
N ARG A 402 1.60 -20.57 19.44
CA ARG A 402 2.08 -21.94 19.66
C ARG A 402 3.34 -21.98 20.53
N SER A 403 4.28 -21.10 20.27
CA SER A 403 5.53 -21.01 21.06
C SER A 403 5.24 -20.64 22.51
N PHE A 404 4.31 -19.72 22.76
CA PHE A 404 3.86 -19.37 24.11
C PHE A 404 3.24 -20.58 24.82
N ASN A 405 2.30 -21.28 24.17
CA ASN A 405 1.66 -22.48 24.76
C ASN A 405 2.69 -23.60 25.05
N SER A 406 3.67 -23.79 24.16
CA SER A 406 4.78 -24.73 24.37
C SER A 406 5.66 -24.33 25.56
N LEU A 407 5.94 -23.06 25.72
CA LEU A 407 6.70 -22.51 26.86
C LEU A 407 5.97 -22.78 28.18
N VAL A 408 4.66 -22.48 28.23
CA VAL A 408 3.83 -22.73 29.42
C VAL A 408 3.84 -24.20 29.79
N SER A 409 3.63 -25.12 28.83
CA SER A 409 3.63 -26.56 29.09
C SER A 409 4.99 -27.05 29.58
N THR A 410 6.09 -26.54 29.01
CA THR A 410 7.46 -26.90 29.45
C THR A 410 7.71 -26.38 30.87
N LEU A 411 7.28 -25.17 31.18
CA LEU A 411 7.45 -24.61 32.51
C LEU A 411 6.68 -25.40 33.58
N ASP A 412 5.41 -25.77 33.30
CA ASP A 412 4.59 -26.56 34.18
C ASP A 412 5.23 -27.93 34.45
N ARG A 413 5.70 -28.64 33.40
CA ARG A 413 6.39 -29.91 33.53
C ARG A 413 7.66 -29.79 34.37
N THR A 414 8.46 -28.76 34.12
CA THR A 414 9.72 -28.55 34.87
C THR A 414 9.44 -28.28 36.36
N GLN A 415 8.40 -27.51 36.65
CA GLN A 415 7.99 -27.22 38.02
C GLN A 415 7.52 -28.49 38.75
N GLN A 416 6.73 -29.34 38.08
CA GLN A 416 6.31 -30.63 38.66
C GLN A 416 7.50 -31.57 38.91
N GLU A 417 8.48 -31.61 38.01
CA GLU A 417 9.68 -32.39 38.18
C GLU A 417 10.54 -31.91 39.36
N LEU A 418 10.66 -30.58 39.53
CA LEU A 418 11.36 -29.97 40.65
C LEU A 418 10.70 -30.31 41.99
N LEU A 419 9.38 -30.13 42.09
CA LEU A 419 8.62 -30.48 43.29
C LEU A 419 8.75 -31.93 43.66
N ARG A 420 8.76 -32.87 42.66
CA ARG A 420 8.99 -34.28 42.87
C ARG A 420 10.39 -34.56 43.39
N LYS A 421 11.42 -33.93 42.84
CA LYS A 421 12.81 -34.07 43.32
C LYS A 421 13.00 -33.54 44.73
N GLU A 422 12.43 -32.38 45.04
CA GLU A 422 12.47 -31.77 46.37
C GLU A 422 11.82 -32.68 47.43
N LYS A 423 10.62 -33.24 47.10
CA LYS A 423 9.93 -34.18 47.99
C LYS A 423 10.77 -35.45 48.25
N LEU A 424 11.44 -36.01 47.24
CA LEU A 424 12.31 -37.18 47.38
C LEU A 424 13.56 -36.85 48.20
N ALA A 425 14.18 -35.69 47.97
CA ALA A 425 15.35 -35.27 48.73
C ALA A 425 15.04 -35.06 50.24
N SER A 426 13.92 -34.43 50.53
CA SER A 426 13.45 -34.26 51.90
C SER A 426 13.18 -35.57 52.61
N MET A 427 12.53 -36.54 51.92
CA MET A 427 12.30 -37.88 52.44
C MET A 427 13.63 -38.61 52.71
N GLY A 428 14.61 -38.41 51.86
CA GLY A 428 15.96 -39.00 52.03
C GLY A 428 16.67 -38.54 53.30
N GLN A 429 16.68 -37.24 53.54
CA GLN A 429 17.30 -36.66 54.74
C GLN A 429 16.63 -37.12 56.04
N LEU A 430 15.28 -37.17 56.03
CA LEU A 430 14.49 -37.62 57.17
C LEU A 430 14.77 -39.13 57.47
N ALA A 431 14.81 -39.97 56.46
CA ALA A 431 15.07 -41.39 56.60
C ALA A 431 16.46 -41.70 57.23
N ALA A 432 17.48 -40.94 56.84
CA ALA A 432 18.84 -41.11 57.38
C ALA A 432 18.91 -40.73 58.89
N GLY A 433 18.26 -39.66 59.28
CA GLY A 433 18.19 -39.24 60.68
C GLY A 433 17.41 -40.21 61.56
N ILE A 434 16.22 -40.63 61.10
CA ILE A 434 15.38 -41.60 61.81
C ILE A 434 16.06 -42.94 61.97
N ALA A 435 16.74 -43.43 60.92
CA ALA A 435 17.43 -44.68 60.96
C ALA A 435 18.54 -44.73 61.98
N HIS A 436 19.28 -43.66 62.13
CA HIS A 436 20.33 -43.60 63.18
C HIS A 436 19.73 -43.61 64.62
N GLU A 437 18.63 -42.86 64.81
CA GLU A 437 17.94 -42.78 66.09
C GLU A 437 17.21 -44.07 66.47
N ILE A 438 16.68 -44.86 65.49
CA ILE A 438 16.04 -46.14 65.72
C ILE A 438 17.08 -47.25 65.92
N ASN A 439 18.18 -47.26 65.17
CA ASN A 439 19.24 -48.34 65.31
C ASN A 439 19.92 -48.33 66.71
N ASN A 440 19.99 -47.16 67.36
CA ASN A 440 20.59 -47.06 68.71
C ASN A 440 19.81 -47.89 69.78
N PRO A 441 18.48 -47.65 69.99
CA PRO A 441 17.70 -48.43 70.96
C PRO A 441 17.58 -49.91 70.56
N LEU A 442 17.46 -50.20 69.22
CA LEU A 442 17.40 -51.59 68.74
C LEU A 442 18.72 -52.36 69.02
N GLY A 443 19.88 -51.73 68.88
CA GLY A 443 21.16 -52.28 69.22
C GLY A 443 21.23 -52.63 70.68
N THR A 444 20.71 -51.79 71.55
CA THR A 444 20.66 -52.00 73.00
C THR A 444 19.74 -53.16 73.36
N ILE A 445 18.49 -53.18 72.76
CA ILE A 445 17.53 -54.27 72.95
C ILE A 445 18.14 -55.60 72.51
N LEU A 446 18.77 -55.68 71.33
CA LEU A 446 19.42 -56.85 70.81
C LEU A 446 20.51 -57.35 71.73
N LEU A 447 21.42 -56.46 72.20
CA LEU A 447 22.53 -56.81 73.05
C LEU A 447 22.03 -57.42 74.37
N PHE A 448 21.09 -56.71 75.04
CA PHE A 448 20.62 -57.24 76.35
C PHE A 448 19.78 -58.51 76.20
N SER A 449 18.95 -58.58 75.14
CA SER A 449 18.19 -59.83 74.90
C SER A 449 19.07 -61.00 74.55
N ASP A 450 20.14 -60.81 73.78
CA ASP A 450 21.10 -61.85 73.46
C ASP A 450 21.93 -62.31 74.68
N MET A 451 22.34 -61.37 75.53
CA MET A 451 22.97 -61.69 76.81
C MET A 451 22.04 -62.50 77.71
N MET A 452 20.82 -62.08 77.88
CA MET A 452 19.82 -62.79 78.70
C MET A 452 19.48 -64.14 78.11
N TYR A 453 19.39 -64.28 76.78
CA TYR A 453 19.19 -65.58 76.09
C TYR A 453 20.34 -66.58 76.35
N LYS A 454 21.55 -66.09 76.36
CA LYS A 454 22.76 -66.92 76.61
C LYS A 454 22.91 -67.39 78.06
N GLU A 455 22.42 -66.51 79.01
CA GLU A 455 22.46 -66.82 80.43
C GLU A 455 21.26 -67.65 80.94
N THR A 456 20.19 -67.79 80.09
CA THR A 456 18.99 -68.53 80.44
C THR A 456 19.14 -69.99 80.13
N PRO A 457 18.90 -70.92 81.13
CA PRO A 457 18.99 -72.37 80.96
C PRO A 457 18.08 -72.87 79.81
N GLU A 458 18.41 -74.03 79.19
CA GLU A 458 17.69 -74.57 78.05
C GLU A 458 16.21 -74.88 78.34
N ASP A 459 15.93 -75.27 79.58
CA ASP A 459 14.63 -75.74 80.05
C ASP A 459 13.75 -74.52 80.55
N ASP A 460 14.26 -73.32 80.55
CA ASP A 460 13.49 -72.14 81.01
C ASP A 460 12.57 -71.63 79.88
N SER A 461 11.26 -71.49 80.20
CA SER A 461 10.24 -71.04 79.29
C SER A 461 10.56 -69.65 78.71
N ARG A 462 11.27 -68.73 79.43
CA ARG A 462 11.67 -67.40 79.04
C ARG A 462 12.65 -67.36 77.86
N ARG A 463 13.33 -68.46 77.62
CA ARG A 463 14.31 -68.62 76.50
C ARG A 463 13.55 -68.45 75.14
N LYS A 464 12.37 -68.95 75.05
CA LYS A 464 11.57 -68.88 73.87
C LYS A 464 11.12 -67.37 73.61
N ASP A 465 10.75 -66.69 74.67
CA ASP A 465 10.31 -65.29 74.57
C ASP A 465 11.52 -64.40 74.22
N LEU A 466 12.67 -64.58 74.81
CA LEU A 466 13.90 -63.88 74.51
C LEU A 466 14.31 -64.08 73.03
N LYS A 467 14.24 -65.35 72.53
CA LYS A 467 14.49 -65.61 71.13
C LYS A 467 13.53 -64.85 70.18
N MET A 468 12.26 -64.72 70.61
CA MET A 468 11.28 -63.98 69.89
C MET A 468 11.64 -62.50 69.87
N ILE A 469 12.03 -61.85 70.96
CA ILE A 469 12.51 -60.49 71.07
C ILE A 469 13.72 -60.25 70.18
N ILE A 470 14.72 -61.11 70.20
CA ILE A 470 15.92 -61.01 69.36
C ILE A 470 15.51 -61.06 67.86
N ASN A 471 14.63 -61.97 67.51
CA ASN A 471 14.16 -62.09 66.12
C ASN A 471 13.42 -60.79 65.64
N GLU A 472 12.51 -60.25 66.45
CA GLU A 472 11.80 -59.05 66.09
C GLU A 472 12.67 -57.80 66.08
N ALA A 473 13.64 -57.69 67.03
CA ALA A 473 14.58 -56.56 67.01
C ALA A 473 15.54 -56.63 65.79
N THR A 474 15.98 -57.86 65.46
CA THR A 474 16.78 -58.09 64.24
C THR A 474 16.01 -57.75 62.98
N ARG A 475 14.71 -58.05 62.96
CA ARG A 475 13.82 -57.73 61.87
C ARG A 475 13.65 -56.25 61.75
N CYS A 476 13.39 -55.51 62.83
CA CYS A 476 13.30 -54.04 62.84
C CYS A 476 14.61 -53.43 62.32
N LYS A 477 15.77 -53.88 62.75
CA LYS A 477 17.05 -53.43 62.24
C LYS A 477 17.23 -53.61 60.75
N ARG A 478 16.69 -54.70 60.15
CA ARG A 478 16.66 -54.96 58.72
C ARG A 478 15.75 -53.98 57.99
N ILE A 479 14.52 -53.67 58.51
CA ILE A 479 13.61 -52.69 57.96
C ILE A 479 14.30 -51.35 57.90
N VAL A 480 14.95 -50.93 58.94
CA VAL A 480 15.67 -49.64 59.01
C VAL A 480 16.83 -49.57 58.01
N ALA A 481 17.57 -50.68 57.86
CA ALA A 481 18.64 -50.76 56.87
C ALA A 481 18.12 -50.71 55.44
N ASP A 482 16.99 -51.37 55.14
CA ASP A 482 16.29 -51.22 53.84
C ASP A 482 15.82 -49.81 53.52
N LEU A 483 15.29 -49.08 54.53
CA LEU A 483 14.89 -47.69 54.43
C LEU A 483 16.10 -46.79 54.15
N LEU A 484 17.25 -47.04 54.76
CA LEU A 484 18.49 -46.32 54.51
C LEU A 484 19.00 -46.53 53.08
N ILE A 485 18.93 -47.75 52.57
CA ILE A 485 19.34 -48.07 51.19
C ILE A 485 18.45 -47.32 50.19
N PHE A 486 17.14 -47.32 50.43
CA PHE A 486 16.17 -46.52 49.59
C PHE A 486 16.47 -45.02 49.63
N SER A 487 16.89 -44.49 50.78
CA SER A 487 17.16 -43.06 51.01
C SER A 487 18.48 -42.58 50.41
N ARG A 488 19.50 -43.44 50.34
CA ARG A 488 20.81 -43.10 49.80
C ARG A 488 20.81 -43.27 48.27
N GLN A 489 20.82 -42.17 47.53
CA GLN A 489 21.23 -42.16 46.14
C GLN A 489 22.75 -42.42 46.07
N GLN A 490 23.22 -43.66 46.19
CA GLN A 490 24.61 -43.97 46.01
C GLN A 490 24.94 -43.99 44.51
N GLU A 491 26.05 -43.35 44.14
CA GLU A 491 26.61 -43.50 42.80
C GLU A 491 27.00 -44.97 42.56
N VAL A 492 26.73 -45.44 41.35
CA VAL A 492 27.12 -46.80 40.95
C VAL A 492 28.63 -46.85 40.81
N LEU A 493 29.27 -47.63 41.65
CA LEU A 493 30.70 -47.94 41.54
C LEU A 493 30.89 -49.01 40.45
N ALA A 494 30.89 -48.56 39.20
CA ALA A 494 30.90 -49.45 38.06
C ALA A 494 32.23 -50.12 37.84
N VAL A 495 32.23 -51.41 37.95
CA VAL A 495 33.38 -52.35 37.63
C VAL A 495 32.91 -53.38 36.61
N LYS A 496 33.85 -53.90 35.83
CA LYS A 496 33.56 -55.03 34.93
C LYS A 496 33.16 -56.24 35.72
N THR A 497 31.90 -56.62 35.68
CA THR A 497 31.32 -57.71 36.49
C THR A 497 30.93 -58.88 35.58
N ASN A 498 31.32 -60.09 35.97
CA ASN A 498 30.81 -61.32 35.35
C ASN A 498 29.51 -61.73 36.04
N MET A 499 28.37 -61.57 35.30
CA MET A 499 27.05 -61.83 35.84
C MET A 499 26.81 -63.28 36.24
N GLN A 500 27.41 -64.26 35.50
CA GLN A 500 27.27 -65.61 35.84
C GLN A 500 27.92 -65.91 37.19
N VAL A 501 29.18 -65.51 37.40
CA VAL A 501 29.90 -65.65 38.65
C VAL A 501 29.16 -64.99 39.81
N LEU A 502 28.64 -63.80 39.60
CA LEU A 502 27.90 -63.09 40.65
C LEU A 502 26.60 -63.79 41.03
N ILE A 503 25.84 -64.31 40.07
CA ILE A 503 24.59 -65.03 40.31
C ILE A 503 24.87 -66.36 40.99
N GLU A 504 25.91 -67.10 40.56
CA GLU A 504 26.36 -68.36 41.19
C GLU A 504 26.77 -68.18 42.70
N GLN A 505 27.48 -67.07 43.00
CA GLN A 505 27.80 -66.68 44.37
C GLN A 505 26.56 -66.43 45.21
N VAL A 506 25.56 -65.72 44.65
CA VAL A 506 24.28 -65.46 45.35
C VAL A 506 23.52 -66.80 45.58
N ILE A 507 23.44 -67.64 44.56
CA ILE A 507 22.76 -68.95 44.70
C ILE A 507 23.39 -69.77 45.82
N GLU A 508 24.73 -69.86 45.89
CA GLU A 508 25.42 -70.60 46.92
C GLU A 508 25.19 -70.03 48.31
N GLU A 509 25.16 -68.71 48.47
CA GLU A 509 24.87 -68.00 49.74
C GLU A 509 23.44 -68.23 50.24
N VAL A 510 22.45 -68.33 49.38
CA VAL A 510 21.02 -68.45 49.75
C VAL A 510 20.66 -69.96 49.94
N ARG A 511 21.34 -70.90 49.25
CA ARG A 511 21.03 -72.29 49.24
C ARG A 511 21.01 -72.92 50.62
N HIS A 512 21.82 -72.46 51.56
CA HIS A 512 21.95 -72.96 52.92
C HIS A 512 21.01 -72.37 53.93
N GLN A 513 20.12 -71.44 53.46
CA GLN A 513 19.15 -70.75 54.34
C GLN A 513 17.89 -71.71 54.52
N PRO A 514 17.27 -71.71 55.68
CA PRO A 514 16.05 -72.49 55.91
C PRO A 514 14.90 -72.26 54.95
N SER A 515 14.85 -71.08 54.39
CA SER A 515 13.76 -70.66 53.45
C SER A 515 13.88 -71.33 52.09
N TYR A 516 14.97 -72.00 51.81
CA TYR A 516 15.24 -72.72 50.56
C TYR A 516 15.24 -74.27 50.73
N GLU A 517 14.84 -74.74 51.89
CA GLU A 517 14.73 -76.17 52.14
C GLU A 517 13.55 -76.72 51.31
N GLY A 518 13.85 -77.69 50.39
CA GLY A 518 12.87 -78.24 49.44
C GLY A 518 12.73 -77.45 48.11
N VAL A 519 13.33 -76.24 47.95
CA VAL A 519 13.26 -75.45 46.73
C VAL A 519 14.40 -75.86 45.75
N LYS A 520 14.04 -76.17 44.51
CA LYS A 520 15.01 -76.48 43.44
C LYS A 520 15.43 -75.24 42.71
N ILE A 521 16.68 -74.78 42.79
CA ILE A 521 17.25 -73.69 42.02
C ILE A 521 17.93 -74.27 40.78
N GLN A 522 17.54 -73.79 39.59
CA GLN A 522 18.10 -74.14 38.30
C GLN A 522 18.69 -72.85 37.64
N SER A 523 19.89 -72.97 37.11
CA SER A 523 20.58 -71.96 36.37
C SER A 523 20.73 -72.35 34.91
N GLN A 524 20.37 -71.41 34.00
CA GLN A 524 20.47 -71.54 32.55
C GLN A 524 21.26 -70.35 32.01
N PHE A 525 22.58 -70.46 32.03
CA PHE A 525 23.47 -69.39 31.60
C PHE A 525 23.89 -69.57 30.16
N SER A 526 23.83 -68.45 29.37
CA SER A 526 24.42 -68.44 28.04
C SER A 526 25.95 -68.43 28.12
N PRO A 527 26.67 -69.28 27.35
CA PRO A 527 28.13 -69.32 27.41
C PRO A 527 28.81 -68.02 26.93
N ASP A 528 28.15 -67.21 26.10
CA ASP A 528 28.71 -66.01 25.48
C ASP A 528 28.28 -64.72 26.18
N LEU A 529 28.05 -64.70 27.50
CA LEU A 529 27.62 -63.56 28.24
C LEU A 529 28.77 -62.56 28.39
N PRO A 530 28.56 -61.28 27.94
CA PRO A 530 29.61 -60.26 28.09
C PRO A 530 29.78 -59.85 29.55
N LEU A 531 30.95 -59.29 29.89
CA LEU A 531 31.15 -58.55 31.14
C LEU A 531 30.37 -57.23 31.07
N ILE A 532 29.64 -56.95 32.14
CA ILE A 532 28.87 -55.67 32.20
C ILE A 532 29.52 -54.70 33.19
N GLN A 533 29.41 -53.39 32.90
CA GLN A 533 29.78 -52.35 33.85
C GLN A 533 28.67 -52.19 34.91
N SER A 534 28.94 -52.58 36.13
CA SER A 534 27.95 -52.57 37.21
C SER A 534 28.61 -52.51 38.59
N ASP A 535 27.82 -52.19 39.61
CA ASP A 535 28.21 -52.33 41.02
C ASP A 535 27.80 -53.79 41.47
N PRO A 536 28.75 -54.70 41.69
CA PRO A 536 28.43 -56.07 42.02
C PRO A 536 27.70 -56.21 43.36
N ASN A 537 27.95 -55.31 44.34
CA ASN A 537 27.27 -55.38 45.62
C ASN A 537 25.79 -54.94 45.51
N GLN A 538 25.50 -53.93 44.70
CA GLN A 538 24.15 -53.55 44.43
C GLN A 538 23.37 -54.61 43.64
N LEU A 539 23.99 -55.22 42.62
CA LEU A 539 23.35 -56.27 41.86
C LEU A 539 23.18 -57.56 42.69
N LYS A 540 24.13 -57.85 43.59
CA LYS A 540 23.99 -58.94 44.59
C LYS A 540 22.71 -58.73 45.39
N GLN A 541 22.45 -57.50 45.87
CA GLN A 541 21.21 -57.13 46.61
C GLN A 541 19.96 -57.36 45.77
N VAL A 542 19.98 -56.99 44.44
CA VAL A 542 18.88 -57.23 43.51
C VAL A 542 18.53 -58.73 43.49
N PHE A 543 19.54 -59.58 43.26
CA PHE A 543 19.30 -61.03 43.14
C PHE A 543 18.89 -61.67 44.48
N ILE A 544 19.43 -61.23 45.59
CA ILE A 544 19.02 -61.73 46.94
C ILE A 544 17.51 -61.35 47.15
N ASN A 545 17.10 -60.13 46.82
CA ASN A 545 15.70 -59.72 47.00
C ASN A 545 14.76 -60.52 46.12
N LEU A 546 15.11 -60.69 44.84
CA LEU A 546 14.27 -61.45 43.90
C LEU A 546 14.19 -62.92 44.25
N LEU A 547 15.34 -63.59 44.66
CA LEU A 547 15.34 -64.92 45.07
C LEU A 547 14.57 -65.18 46.35
N ASN A 548 14.69 -64.26 47.37
CA ASN A 548 13.90 -64.33 48.58
C ASN A 548 12.42 -64.24 48.29
N ASN A 549 12.01 -63.32 47.40
CA ASN A 549 10.62 -63.21 47.00
C ASN A 549 10.10 -64.45 46.30
N ALA A 550 10.93 -65.06 45.44
CA ALA A 550 10.66 -66.33 44.74
C ALA A 550 10.53 -67.51 45.73
N ALA A 551 11.47 -67.63 46.68
CA ALA A 551 11.40 -68.69 47.72
C ALA A 551 10.16 -68.57 48.61
N ASP A 552 9.79 -67.33 49.02
CA ASP A 552 8.58 -67.10 49.78
C ASP A 552 7.29 -67.41 48.96
N ALA A 553 7.30 -67.26 47.64
CA ALA A 553 6.19 -67.58 46.78
C ALA A 553 5.99 -69.05 46.51
N VAL A 554 7.11 -69.81 46.42
CA VAL A 554 7.12 -71.24 46.14
C VAL A 554 6.80 -72.08 47.39
N LYS A 555 7.03 -71.56 48.60
CA LYS A 555 6.86 -72.23 49.88
C LYS A 555 7.67 -73.52 49.97
N ASP A 556 7.05 -74.63 50.28
CA ASP A 556 7.74 -75.90 50.68
C ASP A 556 8.25 -76.77 49.48
N SER A 557 7.77 -76.49 48.24
CA SER A 557 8.21 -77.25 47.05
C SER A 557 7.95 -76.50 45.77
N GLY A 558 8.99 -76.34 44.93
CA GLY A 558 8.92 -75.73 43.61
C GLY A 558 10.26 -75.43 43.03
N THR A 559 10.26 -74.72 41.88
CA THR A 559 11.49 -74.44 41.13
C THR A 559 11.67 -72.96 40.93
N ILE A 560 12.88 -72.47 41.20
CA ILE A 560 13.30 -71.13 40.85
C ILE A 560 14.31 -71.29 39.69
N THR A 561 14.06 -70.65 38.57
CA THR A 561 14.91 -70.68 37.39
C THR A 561 15.54 -69.33 37.17
N ILE A 562 16.87 -69.25 37.05
CA ILE A 562 17.58 -68.06 36.66
C ILE A 562 18.20 -68.27 35.28
N ALA A 563 17.76 -67.46 34.28
CA ALA A 563 18.28 -67.57 32.92
C ALA A 563 18.95 -66.25 32.52
N THR A 564 20.07 -66.38 31.81
CA THR A 564 20.75 -65.18 31.26
C THR A 564 21.01 -65.37 29.79
N ARG A 565 20.84 -64.29 29.03
CA ARG A 565 21.22 -64.27 27.62
C ARG A 565 21.72 -62.91 27.18
N PRO A 566 22.63 -62.85 26.19
CA PRO A 566 22.96 -61.56 25.58
C PRO A 566 21.77 -61.04 24.69
N LEU A 567 21.54 -59.77 24.72
CA LEU A 567 20.50 -59.08 23.90
C LEU A 567 21.19 -58.04 23.02
N ASN A 568 21.20 -58.25 21.68
CA ASN A 568 21.73 -57.32 20.66
C ASN A 568 23.19 -56.87 20.88
N GLY A 569 24.01 -57.62 21.63
CA GLY A 569 25.42 -57.32 21.93
C GLY A 569 25.65 -56.08 22.85
N GLN A 570 24.64 -55.34 23.19
CA GLN A 570 24.71 -54.14 24.03
C GLN A 570 23.98 -54.28 25.37
N TRP A 571 23.17 -55.31 25.53
CA TRP A 571 22.35 -55.54 26.71
C TRP A 571 22.49 -57.01 27.15
N VAL A 572 22.31 -57.26 28.44
CA VAL A 572 22.20 -58.59 29.04
C VAL A 572 20.77 -58.67 29.62
N GLU A 573 20.05 -59.73 29.23
CA GLU A 573 18.77 -60.07 29.82
C GLU A 573 18.99 -61.11 30.91
N ILE A 574 18.40 -60.95 32.09
CA ILE A 574 18.41 -61.86 33.21
C ILE A 574 16.98 -62.11 33.62
N LYS A 575 16.55 -63.36 33.60
CA LYS A 575 15.22 -63.78 34.03
C LYS A 575 15.30 -64.54 35.32
N VAL A 576 14.47 -64.12 36.29
CA VAL A 576 14.25 -64.83 37.54
C VAL A 576 12.83 -65.33 37.56
N SER A 577 12.62 -66.64 37.42
CA SER A 577 11.27 -67.22 37.32
C SER A 577 11.04 -68.17 38.49
N ASP A 578 9.86 -68.11 39.08
CA ASP A 578 9.41 -69.05 40.13
C ASP A 578 8.10 -69.71 39.69
N THR A 579 7.85 -70.90 40.29
CA THR A 579 6.59 -71.66 40.14
C THR A 579 5.69 -71.50 41.36
N GLY A 580 5.68 -70.26 41.91
CA GLY A 580 4.95 -69.94 43.14
C GLY A 580 3.50 -69.52 42.93
N CYS A 581 2.91 -68.89 43.95
CA CYS A 581 1.52 -68.52 43.94
C CYS A 581 1.14 -67.48 42.92
N GLY A 582 2.12 -66.78 42.29
CA GLY A 582 1.86 -65.64 41.39
C GLY A 582 1.36 -64.41 42.07
N ILE A 583 1.16 -63.30 41.25
CA ILE A 583 0.75 -61.98 41.67
C ILE A 583 -0.51 -61.61 40.91
N PRO A 584 -1.60 -61.16 41.56
CA PRO A 584 -2.80 -60.65 40.89
C PRO A 584 -2.54 -59.42 40.03
N ASP A 585 -3.26 -59.28 38.89
CA ASP A 585 -3.08 -58.18 37.92
C ASP A 585 -3.29 -56.77 38.56
N GLU A 586 -4.16 -56.66 39.55
CA GLU A 586 -4.40 -55.42 40.28
C GLU A 586 -3.21 -54.95 41.09
N ASP A 587 -2.36 -55.87 41.54
CA ASP A 587 -1.18 -55.58 42.35
C ASP A 587 0.06 -55.28 41.48
N LEU A 588 0.13 -55.81 40.27
CA LEU A 588 1.30 -55.67 39.38
C LEU A 588 1.75 -54.23 39.18
N ARG A 589 0.80 -53.30 39.21
CA ARG A 589 1.09 -51.85 39.06
C ARG A 589 1.74 -51.24 40.30
N GLN A 590 1.59 -51.87 41.44
CA GLN A 590 1.97 -51.31 42.74
C GLN A 590 3.16 -52.04 43.39
N ILE A 591 3.59 -53.23 42.88
CA ILE A 591 4.67 -54.03 43.48
C ILE A 591 6.00 -53.32 43.67
N PHE A 592 6.28 -52.28 42.85
CA PHE A 592 7.51 -51.48 42.95
C PHE A 592 7.28 -50.21 43.81
N THR A 593 6.08 -49.99 44.33
CA THR A 593 5.79 -48.87 45.24
C THR A 593 6.35 -49.17 46.64
N PRO A 594 7.12 -48.28 47.25
CA PRO A 594 7.65 -48.50 48.60
C PRO A 594 6.53 -48.80 49.60
N PHE A 595 6.79 -49.76 50.53
CA PHE A 595 5.87 -50.23 51.57
C PHE A 595 4.67 -51.05 51.10
N PHE A 596 4.55 -51.29 49.80
CA PHE A 596 3.49 -52.16 49.28
C PHE A 596 3.85 -53.64 49.53
N THR A 597 2.97 -54.38 50.23
CA THR A 597 3.11 -55.82 50.47
C THR A 597 1.76 -56.49 50.57
N THR A 598 1.64 -57.66 49.99
CA THR A 598 0.48 -58.55 50.10
C THR A 598 0.64 -59.62 51.19
N LYS A 599 1.87 -59.72 51.80
CA LYS A 599 2.17 -60.57 52.87
C LYS A 599 1.63 -60.04 54.21
N GLY A 600 0.81 -60.77 54.95
CA GLY A 600 0.22 -60.36 56.19
C GLY A 600 1.21 -59.85 57.26
N LEU A 601 0.68 -59.37 58.41
CA LEU A 601 1.45 -58.80 59.53
C LEU A 601 2.65 -59.76 59.88
N GLY A 602 3.85 -59.31 59.52
CA GLY A 602 5.08 -60.04 59.80
C GLY A 602 5.80 -60.67 58.59
N GLY A 603 5.17 -60.67 57.38
CA GLY A 603 5.71 -61.44 56.22
C GLY A 603 6.59 -60.68 55.24
N GLY A 604 6.61 -59.36 55.25
CA GLY A 604 7.47 -58.60 54.33
C GLY A 604 7.52 -57.11 54.62
N THR A 605 8.67 -56.46 54.31
CA THR A 605 8.86 -55.01 54.53
C THR A 605 8.19 -54.12 53.46
N GLY A 606 7.84 -54.73 52.32
CA GLY A 606 7.32 -53.98 51.14
C GLY A 606 8.39 -53.07 50.49
N ILE A 607 9.65 -53.14 50.91
CA ILE A 607 10.71 -52.25 50.41
C ILE A 607 11.61 -53.02 49.40
N GLY A 608 11.67 -54.34 49.45
CA GLY A 608 12.60 -55.14 48.65
C GLY A 608 12.49 -54.89 47.12
N LEU A 609 11.28 -54.94 46.58
CA LEU A 609 11.07 -54.73 45.14
C LEU A 609 11.29 -53.24 44.72
N SER A 610 11.02 -52.27 45.60
CA SER A 610 11.33 -50.89 45.32
C SER A 610 12.84 -50.62 45.32
N ILE A 611 13.63 -51.32 46.15
CA ILE A 611 15.09 -51.31 46.09
C ILE A 611 15.59 -51.92 44.79
N VAL A 612 15.04 -53.07 44.39
CA VAL A 612 15.35 -53.68 43.07
C VAL A 612 15.13 -52.70 41.94
N TYR A 613 13.95 -52.08 41.88
CA TYR A 613 13.63 -51.08 40.86
C TYR A 613 14.62 -49.91 40.89
N GLY A 614 14.95 -49.39 42.05
CA GLY A 614 15.89 -48.28 42.22
C GLY A 614 17.29 -48.63 41.73
N ILE A 615 17.82 -49.81 42.12
CA ILE A 615 19.16 -50.28 41.70
C ILE A 615 19.23 -50.50 40.17
N ILE A 616 18.21 -51.13 39.59
CA ILE A 616 18.18 -51.37 38.16
C ILE A 616 18.11 -50.02 37.38
N LYS A 617 17.34 -49.06 37.86
CA LYS A 617 17.29 -47.74 37.26
C LYS A 617 18.61 -46.95 37.40
N MET A 618 19.33 -47.11 38.51
CA MET A 618 20.66 -46.51 38.69
C MET A 618 21.67 -47.10 37.71
N HIS A 619 21.55 -48.40 37.39
CA HIS A 619 22.34 -49.08 36.35
C HIS A 619 21.81 -48.83 34.94
N ARG A 620 20.84 -47.87 34.76
CA ARG A 620 20.20 -47.57 33.49
C ARG A 620 19.53 -48.76 32.80
N GLY A 621 19.22 -49.78 33.60
CA GLY A 621 18.52 -50.98 33.18
C GLY A 621 16.99 -50.80 33.15
N GLN A 622 16.35 -51.84 32.69
CA GLN A 622 14.91 -51.99 32.72
C GLN A 622 14.52 -53.23 33.51
N ILE A 623 13.43 -53.21 34.23
CA ILE A 623 12.83 -54.35 34.88
C ILE A 623 11.35 -54.44 34.53
N SER A 624 10.91 -55.64 34.19
CA SER A 624 9.51 -55.96 33.91
C SER A 624 9.11 -57.23 34.66
N VAL A 625 7.82 -57.40 34.86
CA VAL A 625 7.25 -58.55 35.57
C VAL A 625 6.13 -59.17 34.75
N GLN A 626 6.08 -60.47 34.70
CA GLN A 626 4.97 -61.27 34.16
C GLN A 626 4.58 -62.25 35.24
N SER A 627 3.31 -62.30 35.63
CA SER A 627 2.84 -63.19 36.68
C SER A 627 1.38 -63.58 36.40
N GLN A 628 1.09 -64.86 36.77
CA GLN A 628 -0.27 -65.35 36.73
C GLN A 628 -0.52 -66.14 38.04
N VAL A 629 -1.63 -65.88 38.66
CA VAL A 629 -2.01 -66.52 39.93
C VAL A 629 -2.06 -68.05 39.73
N GLY A 630 -1.24 -68.80 40.46
CA GLY A 630 -1.14 -70.22 40.40
C GLY A 630 -0.06 -70.79 39.46
N ASP A 631 0.49 -69.97 38.53
CA ASP A 631 1.50 -70.37 37.54
C ASP A 631 2.92 -69.83 37.88
N GLY A 632 2.99 -68.88 38.84
CA GLY A 632 4.24 -68.26 39.27
C GLY A 632 4.54 -66.89 38.73
N THR A 633 5.77 -66.40 38.95
CA THR A 633 6.20 -65.06 38.58
C THR A 633 7.54 -65.08 37.83
N THR A 634 7.68 -64.27 36.81
CA THR A 634 8.93 -64.05 36.07
C THR A 634 9.29 -62.56 36.11
N PHE A 635 10.37 -62.19 36.73
CA PHE A 635 11.02 -60.87 36.63
C PHE A 635 12.07 -60.94 35.51
N THR A 636 11.96 -60.02 34.56
CA THR A 636 12.92 -59.82 33.49
C THR A 636 13.69 -58.56 33.72
N ILE A 637 14.98 -58.60 33.83
CA ILE A 637 15.92 -57.49 34.00
C ILE A 637 16.78 -57.39 32.76
N GLU A 638 16.86 -56.15 32.21
CA GLU A 638 17.74 -55.83 31.10
C GLU A 638 18.79 -54.83 31.60
N LEU A 639 20.05 -55.15 31.48
CA LEU A 639 21.16 -54.29 31.89
C LEU A 639 22.05 -53.99 30.68
N PRO A 640 22.48 -52.72 30.51
CA PRO A 640 23.41 -52.36 29.45
C PRO A 640 24.80 -52.94 29.75
N VAL A 641 25.52 -53.36 28.70
CA VAL A 641 26.89 -53.85 28.83
C VAL A 641 27.83 -52.73 29.29
N GLU A 642 27.67 -51.55 28.74
CA GLU A 642 28.41 -50.34 29.13
C GLU A 642 27.45 -49.31 29.69
N LEU A 643 27.82 -48.70 30.81
CA LEU A 643 27.08 -47.56 31.33
C LEU A 643 27.50 -46.31 30.49
N PRO A 644 26.57 -45.68 29.80
CA PRO A 644 26.91 -44.49 29.03
C PRO A 644 27.52 -43.41 29.94
N GLU A 645 28.68 -42.86 29.52
CA GLU A 645 29.37 -41.80 30.23
C GLU A 645 28.42 -40.67 30.61
N ARG A 646 28.46 -40.22 31.87
CA ARG A 646 27.88 -38.93 32.25
C ARG A 646 28.56 -37.88 31.38
N LEU A 647 27.76 -37.09 30.60
CA LEU A 647 28.19 -35.82 30.11
C LEU A 647 28.52 -34.97 31.36
N VAL A 648 29.77 -34.99 31.76
CA VAL A 648 30.30 -34.03 32.73
C VAL A 648 30.17 -32.67 32.06
N SER A 649 29.25 -31.88 32.56
CA SER A 649 29.20 -30.45 32.20
C SER A 649 30.54 -29.85 32.62
N PRO A 650 31.39 -29.34 31.71
CA PRO A 650 32.60 -28.67 32.14
C PRO A 650 32.16 -27.41 32.85
N ASN A 651 32.52 -27.29 34.13
CA ASN A 651 32.56 -26.04 34.82
C ASN A 651 33.49 -25.08 34.05
N GLY A 652 32.96 -24.41 33.05
CA GLY A 652 33.58 -23.30 32.36
C GLY A 652 33.34 -22.04 33.18
N THR A 653 34.39 -21.61 33.80
CA THR A 653 34.57 -20.28 34.38
C THR A 653 34.04 -19.21 33.44
N ALA A 654 33.01 -18.45 33.91
CA ALA A 654 32.64 -17.18 33.34
C ALA A 654 33.77 -16.18 33.67
N SER A 655 34.62 -15.93 32.72
CA SER A 655 35.40 -14.69 32.61
C SER A 655 35.92 -14.61 31.17
N ASP A 656 35.74 -13.45 30.58
CA ASP A 656 36.16 -13.03 29.25
C ASP A 656 35.13 -13.26 28.09
N MET A 657 34.25 -12.30 27.95
CA MET A 657 33.98 -11.60 26.69
C MET A 657 33.07 -10.40 26.92
N ILE A 658 33.69 -9.29 27.32
CA ILE A 658 33.25 -7.95 26.97
C ILE A 658 34.18 -7.52 25.83
N GLY A 659 33.58 -7.31 24.69
CA GLY A 659 34.19 -6.76 23.49
C GLY A 659 33.12 -6.43 22.47
#